data_58aa40109fd9369502d6f959db286702
#
_entry.id   58aa40109fd9369502d6f959db286702
#
_cell.length_a   1.000
_cell.length_b   1.000
_cell.length_c   1.000
_cell.angle_alpha   90.00
_cell.angle_beta   90.00
_cell.angle_gamma   90.00
#
_symmetry.space_group_name_H-M   'P 1'
#
loop_
_entity.id
_entity.type
_entity.pdbx_description
1 polymer ?
#
loop_
_entity_poly.entity_id
_entity_poly.type
_entity_poly.pdbx_seq_one_letter_code
_entity_poly.pdbx_strand_id
1 'polypeptide(L)'
;MQSRETRIGFRTIEFFPQDGVYLNGTKLVVKGVNRHSFSVDGGRATSAAMSRQDALLVKEMNMNAVRSHYPPDEHFLDMCDSLGIVYMDELAGWQNGYDSKVGPKLVKEMIERDVNHPSIIIWSNGNEGGWNYNLDPLFAKYDKLQKRHMVHPWADFNDLDTHHYPTYLTGVARFTNGYKVFMPTEFMHAMYDQGGGAGLRDFWDRWCTNPMFAGGFIWVFCDEAPKRSDKGGILDSDKSNAPDGVVGPRREKEGSYYAIRAQWSPIQLKPLLITDHFDGSFLVTNEYTYTNLDKCRMTYKIRTCETPLKNAMESGKVIAEGHVQLPAIAPGETGKARFTLPASFREGDVLELEAFDKEGKSICNWTYPIRLAKQYFDHKMAQTPMTLEAVQPATATQTATSIELKSDRVTVTFDPATGMISRIISGGTEVPFKDGPVAVGMKMRYEPTLSYVRNSNEGAVYCAKYKGAADSIVWRLTDKGLLYMDAILLNRASGGGGFDDAFMDSKVFNLGLTFSYPEKNCSGMKWMGRGPYRVWKNRIPGTNYGVWHKEYNNTITGESFENLVYPEFKGYHANMYWATLESDTTPFTIYSRNDGIFFHVFTPEEPKGRVKDTMPKFPEGDISFLLDIPAICSFKPIEQQGPNSQPGNIRIKSGDEGLHLNLMFDFRQ
;
A
#
# COMPACT_ATOMS: atom_id res chain seq x y z
N MET A 1 14.71 -53.68 -13.04
CA MET A 1 13.59 -52.93 -13.66
C MET A 1 13.74 -51.51 -13.26
N GLN A 2 13.67 -50.58 -14.22
CA GLN A 2 13.67 -49.15 -13.96
C GLN A 2 12.23 -48.67 -14.15
N SER A 3 11.59 -48.10 -13.12
CA SER A 3 10.26 -47.52 -13.22
C SER A 3 10.40 -45.99 -13.32
N ARG A 4 9.58 -45.36 -14.14
CA ARG A 4 9.42 -43.92 -14.24
C ARG A 4 7.95 -43.61 -13.99
N GLU A 5 7.69 -42.70 -13.05
CA GLU A 5 6.35 -42.20 -12.78
C GLU A 5 6.17 -40.84 -13.45
N THR A 6 5.04 -40.60 -14.07
CA THR A 6 4.65 -39.32 -14.65
C THR A 6 3.27 -38.97 -14.12
N ARG A 7 3.15 -37.79 -13.50
CA ARG A 7 1.86 -37.24 -13.08
C ARG A 7 1.14 -36.70 -14.30
N ILE A 8 -0.14 -37.01 -14.43
CA ILE A 8 -1.02 -36.47 -15.45
C ILE A 8 -2.29 -35.98 -14.79
N GLY A 9 -3.02 -35.06 -15.44
CA GLY A 9 -4.32 -34.58 -14.98
C GLY A 9 -5.27 -34.33 -16.13
N PHE A 10 -6.56 -34.37 -15.81
CA PHE A 10 -7.63 -34.13 -16.77
C PHE A 10 -8.35 -32.83 -16.42
N ARG A 11 -8.62 -32.03 -17.41
CA ARG A 11 -9.41 -30.78 -17.31
C ARG A 11 -9.97 -30.41 -18.66
N THR A 12 -10.99 -29.55 -18.67
CA THR A 12 -11.40 -28.81 -19.85
C THR A 12 -10.97 -27.37 -19.71
N ILE A 13 -10.53 -26.76 -20.80
CA ILE A 13 -10.27 -25.32 -20.92
C ILE A 13 -10.91 -24.83 -22.20
N GLU A 14 -11.76 -23.81 -22.07
CA GLU A 14 -12.56 -23.31 -23.17
C GLU A 14 -12.43 -21.79 -23.23
N PHE A 15 -12.26 -21.27 -24.44
CA PHE A 15 -12.19 -19.84 -24.73
C PHE A 15 -13.41 -19.44 -25.53
N PHE A 16 -14.28 -18.65 -24.94
CA PHE A 16 -15.47 -18.14 -25.61
C PHE A 16 -15.26 -16.68 -25.97
N PRO A 17 -15.11 -16.36 -27.27
CA PRO A 17 -15.14 -14.98 -27.71
C PRO A 17 -16.40 -14.30 -27.16
N GLN A 18 -16.27 -13.08 -26.65
CA GLN A 18 -17.34 -12.30 -26.03
C GLN A 18 -17.81 -12.75 -24.64
N ASP A 19 -17.23 -13.81 -24.07
CA ASP A 19 -17.61 -14.28 -22.73
C ASP A 19 -16.43 -14.60 -21.80
N GLY A 20 -15.27 -15.02 -22.27
CA GLY A 20 -14.08 -15.25 -21.45
C GLY A 20 -13.55 -16.68 -21.47
N VAL A 21 -12.87 -17.05 -20.39
CA VAL A 21 -12.19 -18.35 -20.24
C VAL A 21 -12.91 -19.20 -19.20
N TYR A 22 -13.07 -20.49 -19.51
CA TYR A 22 -13.71 -21.45 -18.62
C TYR A 22 -12.80 -22.63 -18.34
N LEU A 23 -12.67 -22.97 -17.07
CA LEU A 23 -11.95 -24.14 -16.58
C LEU A 23 -12.95 -25.11 -15.94
N ASN A 24 -13.03 -26.34 -16.47
CA ASN A 24 -13.99 -27.35 -16.03
C ASN A 24 -15.44 -26.82 -15.99
N GLY A 25 -15.84 -26.08 -17.02
CA GLY A 25 -17.19 -25.51 -17.13
C GLY A 25 -17.48 -24.31 -16.23
N THR A 26 -16.50 -23.82 -15.45
CA THR A 26 -16.65 -22.64 -14.59
C THR A 26 -15.77 -21.51 -15.09
N LYS A 27 -16.32 -20.29 -15.10
CA LYS A 27 -15.60 -19.11 -15.54
C LYS A 27 -14.36 -18.85 -14.69
N LEU A 28 -13.21 -18.71 -15.35
CA LEU A 28 -11.92 -18.44 -14.73
C LEU A 28 -11.55 -16.96 -14.92
N VAL A 29 -11.25 -16.29 -13.82
CA VAL A 29 -10.59 -14.97 -13.85
C VAL A 29 -9.17 -15.17 -13.33
N VAL A 30 -8.19 -14.94 -14.20
CA VAL A 30 -6.76 -15.10 -13.91
C VAL A 30 -6.29 -13.98 -13.00
N LYS A 31 -5.91 -14.33 -11.78
CA LYS A 31 -5.19 -13.48 -10.82
C LYS A 31 -3.71 -13.88 -10.88
N GLY A 32 -3.01 -13.42 -11.90
CA GLY A 32 -1.71 -13.94 -12.30
C GLY A 32 -0.53 -13.02 -12.00
N VAL A 33 0.66 -13.59 -12.05
CA VAL A 33 1.94 -12.88 -11.95
C VAL A 33 2.94 -13.43 -12.96
N ASN A 34 3.75 -12.54 -13.53
CA ASN A 34 4.91 -12.94 -14.32
C ASN A 34 6.02 -13.39 -13.38
N ARG A 35 6.73 -14.47 -13.71
CA ARG A 35 7.82 -15.01 -12.91
C ARG A 35 9.00 -15.40 -13.78
N HIS A 36 10.16 -14.92 -13.44
CA HIS A 36 11.43 -15.43 -13.93
C HIS A 36 11.98 -16.51 -13.00
N SER A 37 12.67 -17.51 -13.56
CA SER A 37 13.51 -18.43 -12.78
C SER A 37 14.73 -17.66 -12.31
N PHE A 38 14.70 -17.22 -11.03
CA PHE A 38 15.70 -16.32 -10.48
C PHE A 38 16.03 -16.67 -9.02
N SER A 39 17.31 -16.60 -8.68
CA SER A 39 17.81 -16.62 -7.32
C SER A 39 18.99 -15.67 -7.16
N VAL A 40 19.16 -15.09 -5.97
CA VAL A 40 20.23 -14.13 -5.68
C VAL A 40 21.61 -14.75 -5.91
N ASP A 41 21.83 -15.97 -5.42
CA ASP A 41 23.13 -16.62 -5.43
C ASP A 41 23.39 -17.48 -6.68
N GLY A 42 22.33 -18.00 -7.31
CA GLY A 42 22.39 -18.89 -8.47
C GLY A 42 21.98 -18.26 -9.81
N GLY A 43 21.57 -17.00 -9.80
CA GLY A 43 21.01 -16.36 -10.99
C GLY A 43 19.78 -17.12 -11.49
N ARG A 44 19.83 -17.64 -12.72
CA ARG A 44 18.73 -18.40 -13.34
C ARG A 44 18.65 -19.87 -12.92
N ALA A 45 19.64 -20.36 -12.19
CA ALA A 45 19.60 -21.73 -11.64
C ALA A 45 18.76 -21.74 -10.35
N THR A 46 17.59 -22.38 -10.41
CA THR A 46 16.68 -22.48 -9.27
C THR A 46 16.55 -23.93 -8.79
N SER A 47 16.27 -24.11 -7.50
CA SER A 47 16.10 -25.43 -6.89
C SER A 47 14.62 -25.79 -6.77
N ALA A 48 14.32 -27.08 -6.60
CA ALA A 48 12.96 -27.54 -6.30
C ALA A 48 12.39 -26.93 -5.00
N ALA A 49 13.26 -26.68 -4.00
CA ALA A 49 12.86 -26.02 -2.77
C ALA A 49 12.41 -24.57 -3.02
N MET A 50 13.14 -23.83 -3.86
CA MET A 50 12.79 -22.46 -4.24
C MET A 50 11.52 -22.43 -5.08
N SER A 51 11.35 -23.33 -6.04
CA SER A 51 10.12 -23.46 -6.81
C SER A 51 8.90 -23.71 -5.93
N ARG A 52 9.07 -24.55 -4.91
CA ARG A 52 8.03 -24.78 -3.90
C ARG A 52 7.72 -23.51 -3.11
N GLN A 53 8.74 -22.77 -2.68
CA GLN A 53 8.57 -21.50 -1.96
C GLN A 53 7.82 -20.49 -2.82
N ASP A 54 8.24 -20.30 -4.07
CA ASP A 54 7.62 -19.35 -5.00
C ASP A 54 6.15 -19.69 -5.25
N ALA A 55 5.83 -20.96 -5.54
CA ALA A 55 4.47 -21.40 -5.76
C ALA A 55 3.58 -21.22 -4.51
N LEU A 56 4.11 -21.45 -3.32
CA LEU A 56 3.39 -21.19 -2.06
C LEU A 56 3.14 -19.69 -1.86
N LEU A 57 4.11 -18.83 -2.14
CA LEU A 57 3.94 -17.37 -2.06
C LEU A 57 2.88 -16.87 -3.05
N VAL A 58 2.86 -17.39 -4.28
CA VAL A 58 1.80 -17.11 -5.26
C VAL A 58 0.42 -17.42 -4.67
N LYS A 59 0.27 -18.60 -4.07
CA LYS A 59 -1.00 -18.98 -3.40
C LYS A 59 -1.31 -18.12 -2.19
N GLU A 60 -0.31 -17.75 -1.40
CA GLU A 60 -0.49 -16.87 -0.23
C GLU A 60 -0.94 -15.47 -0.60
N MET A 61 -0.56 -14.98 -1.78
CA MET A 61 -1.05 -13.71 -2.35
C MET A 61 -2.46 -13.82 -2.96
N ASN A 62 -3.14 -14.96 -2.79
CA ASN A 62 -4.44 -15.25 -3.40
C ASN A 62 -4.42 -15.26 -4.94
N MET A 63 -3.25 -15.47 -5.52
CA MET A 63 -3.08 -15.65 -6.96
C MET A 63 -3.42 -17.10 -7.39
N ASN A 64 -3.81 -17.24 -8.64
CA ASN A 64 -4.19 -18.54 -9.23
C ASN A 64 -3.45 -18.86 -10.53
N ALA A 65 -2.56 -17.97 -10.99
CA ALA A 65 -1.89 -18.13 -12.28
C ALA A 65 -0.46 -17.60 -12.29
N VAL A 66 0.38 -18.18 -13.14
CA VAL A 66 1.74 -17.71 -13.42
C VAL A 66 2.00 -17.71 -14.93
N ARG A 67 2.73 -16.73 -15.41
CA ARG A 67 3.34 -16.69 -16.74
C ARG A 67 4.85 -16.57 -16.59
N SER A 68 5.61 -17.18 -17.49
CA SER A 68 7.04 -16.97 -17.63
C SER A 68 7.41 -16.59 -19.07
N HIS A 69 8.61 -16.03 -19.26
CA HIS A 69 9.15 -15.59 -20.58
C HIS A 69 9.96 -16.71 -21.29
N TYR A 70 10.00 -17.87 -20.68
CA TYR A 70 10.68 -19.07 -21.18
C TYR A 70 10.21 -20.26 -20.36
N PRO A 71 10.36 -21.49 -20.88
CA PRO A 71 9.92 -22.70 -20.17
C PRO A 71 10.57 -22.75 -18.78
N PRO A 72 9.78 -22.93 -17.71
CA PRO A 72 10.30 -22.99 -16.35
C PRO A 72 10.98 -24.33 -16.07
N ASP A 73 11.57 -24.46 -14.88
CA ASP A 73 12.00 -25.76 -14.38
C ASP A 73 10.80 -26.69 -14.19
N GLU A 74 10.93 -28.00 -14.52
CA GLU A 74 9.86 -28.99 -14.40
C GLU A 74 9.28 -29.04 -12.98
N HIS A 75 10.13 -28.96 -11.95
CA HIS A 75 9.68 -28.94 -10.56
C HIS A 75 8.81 -27.73 -10.20
N PHE A 76 8.84 -26.62 -10.96
CA PHE A 76 7.89 -25.52 -10.76
C PHE A 76 6.51 -25.86 -11.34
N LEU A 77 6.46 -26.50 -12.51
CA LEU A 77 5.21 -27.00 -13.10
C LEU A 77 4.57 -28.05 -12.21
N ASP A 78 5.37 -28.97 -11.64
CA ASP A 78 4.89 -29.95 -10.65
C ASP A 78 4.21 -29.27 -9.45
N MET A 79 4.76 -28.16 -8.99
CA MET A 79 4.14 -27.39 -7.90
C MET A 79 2.86 -26.69 -8.36
N CYS A 80 2.82 -26.14 -9.58
CA CYS A 80 1.61 -25.56 -10.16
C CYS A 80 0.49 -26.59 -10.27
N ASP A 81 0.80 -27.80 -10.76
CA ASP A 81 -0.15 -28.93 -10.81
C ASP A 81 -0.67 -29.30 -9.42
N SER A 82 0.22 -29.33 -8.42
CA SER A 82 -0.13 -29.74 -7.05
C SER A 82 -0.99 -28.71 -6.32
N LEU A 83 -0.76 -27.43 -6.59
CA LEU A 83 -1.43 -26.32 -5.88
C LEU A 83 -2.60 -25.72 -6.66
N GLY A 84 -2.88 -26.21 -7.87
CA GLY A 84 -3.94 -25.68 -8.73
C GLY A 84 -3.64 -24.25 -9.21
N ILE A 85 -2.39 -23.99 -9.61
CA ILE A 85 -1.97 -22.73 -10.24
C ILE A 85 -1.99 -22.96 -11.74
N VAL A 86 -2.81 -22.22 -12.49
CA VAL A 86 -2.78 -22.31 -13.96
C VAL A 86 -1.55 -21.61 -14.53
N TYR A 87 -1.08 -22.07 -15.66
CA TYR A 87 0.20 -21.65 -16.21
C TYR A 87 0.09 -21.25 -17.70
N MET A 88 0.75 -20.17 -18.05
CA MET A 88 1.03 -19.78 -19.43
C MET A 88 2.52 -20.04 -19.69
N ASP A 89 2.81 -21.07 -20.47
CA ASP A 89 4.17 -21.46 -20.82
C ASP A 89 4.61 -20.81 -22.14
N GLU A 90 5.81 -20.26 -22.19
CA GLU A 90 6.26 -19.41 -23.26
C GLU A 90 7.55 -19.88 -23.90
N LEU A 91 7.55 -19.92 -25.22
CA LEU A 91 8.78 -20.00 -26.01
C LEU A 91 9.54 -18.68 -25.85
N ALA A 92 10.76 -18.73 -25.37
CA ALA A 92 11.57 -17.53 -25.19
C ALA A 92 11.69 -16.71 -26.48
N GLY A 93 11.63 -15.39 -26.34
CA GLY A 93 11.74 -14.42 -27.41
C GLY A 93 11.31 -13.06 -26.90
N TRP A 94 12.19 -12.06 -26.97
CA TRP A 94 11.86 -10.69 -26.58
C TRP A 94 12.27 -9.74 -27.68
N GLN A 95 11.27 -9.15 -28.36
CA GLN A 95 11.43 -8.26 -29.51
C GLN A 95 12.10 -8.91 -30.73
N ASN A 96 12.75 -10.07 -30.56
CA ASN A 96 13.34 -10.86 -31.62
C ASN A 96 12.96 -12.34 -31.43
N GLY A 97 12.26 -12.90 -32.41
CA GLY A 97 11.85 -14.30 -32.42
C GLY A 97 12.94 -15.24 -32.89
N TYR A 98 12.78 -16.53 -32.58
CA TYR A 98 13.64 -17.57 -33.15
C TYR A 98 13.40 -17.72 -34.65
N ASP A 99 14.48 -18.05 -35.36
CA ASP A 99 14.44 -18.33 -36.79
C ASP A 99 13.73 -19.66 -37.11
N SER A 100 13.49 -19.91 -38.41
CA SER A 100 12.82 -21.12 -38.87
C SER A 100 13.71 -22.37 -38.86
N LYS A 101 14.96 -22.31 -38.37
CA LYS A 101 15.87 -23.46 -38.21
C LYS A 101 15.88 -23.93 -36.75
N VAL A 102 16.08 -23.02 -35.81
CA VAL A 102 16.17 -23.30 -34.37
C VAL A 102 14.79 -23.35 -33.74
N GLY A 103 13.92 -22.42 -34.10
CA GLY A 103 12.58 -22.30 -33.51
C GLY A 103 11.74 -23.58 -33.52
N PRO A 104 11.65 -24.33 -34.64
CA PRO A 104 10.90 -25.58 -34.69
C PRO A 104 11.36 -26.64 -33.69
N LYS A 105 12.66 -26.73 -33.44
CA LYS A 105 13.23 -27.64 -32.44
C LYS A 105 12.81 -27.22 -31.04
N LEU A 106 12.93 -25.93 -30.71
CA LEU A 106 12.60 -25.41 -29.38
C LEU A 106 11.11 -25.55 -29.05
N VAL A 107 10.22 -25.23 -30.00
CA VAL A 107 8.76 -25.47 -29.84
C VAL A 107 8.47 -26.94 -29.55
N LYS A 108 9.10 -27.84 -30.31
CA LYS A 108 8.94 -29.28 -30.11
C LYS A 108 9.39 -29.70 -28.71
N GLU A 109 10.60 -29.33 -28.33
CA GLU A 109 11.20 -29.72 -27.04
C GLU A 109 10.38 -29.18 -25.86
N MET A 110 9.94 -27.92 -25.90
CA MET A 110 9.09 -27.33 -24.89
C MET A 110 7.78 -28.11 -24.74
N ILE A 111 7.03 -28.30 -25.82
CA ILE A 111 5.72 -28.94 -25.75
C ILE A 111 5.85 -30.42 -25.40
N GLU A 112 6.80 -31.19 -25.99
CA GLU A 112 6.98 -32.59 -25.65
C GLU A 112 7.39 -32.80 -24.20
N ARG A 113 8.13 -31.87 -23.59
CA ARG A 113 8.45 -31.91 -22.15
C ARG A 113 7.22 -31.62 -21.29
N ASP A 114 6.46 -30.61 -21.63
CA ASP A 114 5.50 -29.96 -20.70
C ASP A 114 4.04 -30.30 -20.98
N VAL A 115 3.73 -30.98 -22.10
CA VAL A 115 2.34 -31.26 -22.54
C VAL A 115 1.49 -32.00 -21.52
N ASN A 116 2.11 -32.77 -20.62
CA ASN A 116 1.40 -33.56 -19.61
C ASN A 116 1.02 -32.77 -18.35
N HIS A 117 1.54 -31.56 -18.18
CA HIS A 117 1.17 -30.70 -17.04
C HIS A 117 -0.25 -30.12 -17.21
N PRO A 118 -1.21 -30.50 -16.36
CA PRO A 118 -2.58 -29.97 -16.45
C PRO A 118 -2.68 -28.51 -16.07
N SER A 119 -1.72 -27.96 -15.36
CA SER A 119 -1.63 -26.53 -15.04
C SER A 119 -1.48 -25.64 -16.28
N ILE A 120 -0.79 -26.12 -17.32
CA ILE A 120 -0.62 -25.34 -18.54
C ILE A 120 -1.94 -25.25 -19.30
N ILE A 121 -2.45 -24.03 -19.44
CA ILE A 121 -3.71 -23.75 -20.13
C ILE A 121 -3.53 -22.97 -21.44
N ILE A 122 -2.40 -22.29 -21.61
CA ILE A 122 -2.07 -21.48 -22.79
C ILE A 122 -0.60 -21.69 -23.12
N TRP A 123 -0.32 -21.79 -24.43
CA TRP A 123 1.03 -21.65 -24.98
C TRP A 123 1.27 -20.22 -25.46
N SER A 124 2.50 -19.76 -25.38
CA SER A 124 2.91 -18.44 -25.83
C SER A 124 4.11 -18.52 -26.74
N ASN A 125 4.07 -17.78 -27.86
CA ASN A 125 5.13 -17.73 -28.85
C ASN A 125 5.87 -16.39 -28.77
N GLY A 126 6.84 -16.28 -27.85
CA GLY A 126 7.67 -15.08 -27.65
C GLY A 126 6.97 -13.97 -26.87
N ASN A 127 7.64 -12.84 -26.72
CA ASN A 127 7.20 -11.66 -25.98
C ASN A 127 7.47 -10.38 -26.78
N GLU A 128 6.55 -9.39 -26.72
CA GLU A 128 6.71 -8.03 -27.25
C GLU A 128 7.29 -7.95 -28.68
N GLY A 129 6.71 -8.71 -29.61
CA GLY A 129 7.21 -8.78 -30.97
C GLY A 129 8.22 -9.91 -31.22
N GLY A 130 8.64 -10.62 -30.18
CA GLY A 130 9.60 -11.73 -30.25
C GLY A 130 9.03 -13.05 -30.74
N TRP A 131 8.05 -13.03 -31.62
CA TRP A 131 7.43 -14.22 -32.21
C TRP A 131 7.79 -14.41 -33.68
N ASN A 132 7.68 -15.65 -34.15
CA ASN A 132 7.81 -16.00 -35.55
C ASN A 132 6.56 -16.78 -36.00
N TYR A 133 5.73 -16.17 -36.82
CA TYR A 133 4.47 -16.75 -37.31
C TYR A 133 4.63 -18.14 -37.99
N ASN A 134 5.81 -18.45 -38.53
CA ASN A 134 6.09 -19.77 -39.09
C ASN A 134 6.14 -20.87 -38.04
N LEU A 135 6.25 -20.51 -36.75
CA LEU A 135 6.25 -21.47 -35.65
C LEU A 135 4.85 -21.77 -35.12
N ASP A 136 3.86 -20.88 -35.36
CA ASP A 136 2.51 -21.01 -34.81
C ASP A 136 1.84 -22.37 -35.10
N PRO A 137 1.88 -22.93 -36.30
CA PRO A 137 1.27 -24.23 -36.58
C PRO A 137 1.91 -25.38 -35.82
N LEU A 138 3.14 -25.20 -35.32
CA LEU A 138 3.87 -26.24 -34.61
C LEU A 138 3.31 -26.47 -33.21
N PHE A 139 2.77 -25.46 -32.57
CA PHE A 139 2.12 -25.61 -31.26
C PHE A 139 0.99 -26.63 -31.32
N ALA A 140 0.04 -26.46 -32.24
CA ALA A 140 -1.04 -27.43 -32.44
C ALA A 140 -0.56 -28.80 -32.97
N LYS A 141 0.56 -28.84 -33.72
CA LYS A 141 1.16 -30.07 -34.23
C LYS A 141 1.69 -30.95 -33.12
N TYR A 142 2.32 -30.38 -32.09
CA TYR A 142 2.91 -31.14 -30.99
C TYR A 142 1.95 -31.31 -29.82
N ASP A 143 1.04 -30.36 -29.54
CA ASP A 143 -0.05 -30.50 -28.58
C ASP A 143 -1.30 -31.14 -29.22
N LYS A 144 -1.17 -32.37 -29.70
CA LYS A 144 -2.17 -33.03 -30.54
C LYS A 144 -3.50 -33.28 -29.85
N LEU A 145 -3.46 -33.60 -28.56
CA LEU A 145 -4.64 -34.07 -27.81
C LEU A 145 -5.45 -32.91 -27.25
N GLN A 146 -4.78 -31.90 -26.73
CA GLN A 146 -5.41 -30.81 -26.00
C GLN A 146 -5.62 -29.56 -26.87
N LYS A 147 -4.73 -29.32 -27.83
CA LYS A 147 -4.78 -28.18 -28.75
C LYS A 147 -5.00 -26.86 -27.99
N ARG A 148 -4.21 -26.65 -26.92
CA ARG A 148 -4.32 -25.46 -26.10
C ARG A 148 -4.20 -24.22 -26.98
N HIS A 149 -4.87 -23.14 -26.57
CA HIS A 149 -4.73 -21.84 -27.21
C HIS A 149 -3.27 -21.38 -27.20
N MET A 150 -2.87 -20.71 -28.30
CA MET A 150 -1.56 -20.11 -28.43
C MET A 150 -1.70 -18.60 -28.68
N VAL A 151 -0.88 -17.83 -27.99
CA VAL A 151 -0.94 -16.35 -28.02
C VAL A 151 0.41 -15.74 -28.41
N HIS A 152 0.35 -14.51 -28.86
CA HIS A 152 1.47 -13.61 -28.99
C HIS A 152 1.33 -12.48 -27.95
N PRO A 153 2.02 -12.58 -26.80
CA PRO A 153 1.90 -11.57 -25.74
C PRO A 153 2.21 -10.16 -26.22
N TRP A 154 1.37 -9.20 -25.83
CA TRP A 154 1.31 -7.83 -26.32
C TRP A 154 0.41 -7.64 -27.54
N ALA A 155 0.07 -8.69 -28.26
CA ALA A 155 -0.72 -8.57 -29.48
C ALA A 155 -2.21 -8.91 -29.25
N ASP A 156 -3.02 -8.45 -30.17
CA ASP A 156 -4.38 -8.90 -30.40
C ASP A 156 -4.33 -10.07 -31.41
N PHE A 157 -4.38 -11.28 -30.92
CA PHE A 157 -4.15 -12.48 -31.72
C PHE A 157 -4.98 -13.67 -31.22
N ASN A 158 -5.49 -14.47 -32.15
CA ASN A 158 -6.18 -15.74 -31.88
C ASN A 158 -7.33 -15.61 -30.86
N ASP A 159 -8.19 -14.63 -31.06
CA ASP A 159 -9.36 -14.26 -30.24
C ASP A 159 -9.03 -13.77 -28.81
N LEU A 160 -7.75 -13.55 -28.49
CA LEU A 160 -7.31 -12.94 -27.27
C LEU A 160 -6.65 -11.57 -27.53
N ASP A 161 -6.96 -10.63 -26.67
CA ASP A 161 -6.27 -9.34 -26.55
C ASP A 161 -5.37 -9.41 -25.32
N THR A 162 -4.07 -9.53 -25.55
CA THR A 162 -3.06 -9.69 -24.51
C THR A 162 -2.23 -8.43 -24.27
N HIS A 163 -2.82 -7.25 -24.51
CA HIS A 163 -2.17 -5.95 -24.44
C HIS A 163 -1.33 -5.78 -23.18
N HIS A 164 -0.06 -5.36 -23.33
CA HIS A 164 0.82 -5.04 -22.21
C HIS A 164 0.57 -3.65 -21.67
N TYR A 165 0.55 -3.53 -20.35
CA TYR A 165 0.40 -2.27 -19.62
C TYR A 165 -0.75 -1.41 -20.15
N PRO A 166 -1.97 -1.96 -20.27
CA PRO A 166 -3.11 -1.17 -20.65
C PRO A 166 -3.35 -0.06 -19.63
N THR A 167 -3.74 1.11 -20.09
CA THR A 167 -4.23 2.15 -19.19
C THR A 167 -5.60 1.76 -18.66
N TYR A 168 -6.04 2.38 -17.59
CA TYR A 168 -7.38 2.17 -17.05
C TYR A 168 -8.46 2.39 -18.13
N LEU A 169 -8.34 3.47 -18.91
CA LEU A 169 -9.29 3.79 -19.99
C LEU A 169 -9.20 2.83 -21.18
N THR A 170 -8.02 2.31 -21.50
CA THR A 170 -7.86 1.29 -22.55
C THR A 170 -8.69 0.05 -22.21
N GLY A 171 -8.57 -0.44 -20.98
CA GLY A 171 -9.39 -1.57 -20.52
C GLY A 171 -10.88 -1.27 -20.56
N VAL A 172 -11.28 -0.06 -20.22
CA VAL A 172 -12.70 0.37 -20.31
C VAL A 172 -13.17 0.42 -21.76
N ALA A 173 -12.34 0.92 -22.72
CA ALA A 173 -12.70 0.99 -24.13
C ALA A 173 -12.97 -0.40 -24.73
N ARG A 174 -12.30 -1.45 -24.28
CA ARG A 174 -12.56 -2.83 -24.70
C ARG A 174 -13.99 -3.28 -24.41
N PHE A 175 -14.67 -2.68 -23.44
CA PHE A 175 -16.03 -3.02 -23.06
C PHE A 175 -17.08 -2.56 -24.08
N THR A 176 -16.76 -1.55 -24.86
CA THR A 176 -17.67 -1.00 -25.89
C THR A 176 -17.30 -1.42 -27.30
N ASN A 177 -16.01 -1.65 -27.55
CA ASN A 177 -15.48 -1.84 -28.91
C ASN A 177 -14.78 -3.20 -29.12
N GLY A 178 -14.51 -3.94 -28.05
CA GLY A 178 -13.83 -5.23 -28.12
C GLY A 178 -14.81 -6.40 -28.15
N TYR A 179 -14.45 -7.43 -28.91
CA TYR A 179 -15.19 -8.68 -29.03
C TYR A 179 -14.31 -9.90 -28.78
N LYS A 180 -13.13 -9.70 -28.19
CA LYS A 180 -12.16 -10.73 -27.87
C LYS A 180 -11.99 -10.85 -26.37
N VAL A 181 -11.52 -12.00 -25.93
CA VAL A 181 -11.15 -12.19 -24.53
C VAL A 181 -10.01 -11.25 -24.18
N PHE A 182 -10.22 -10.38 -23.20
CA PHE A 182 -9.22 -9.43 -22.73
C PHE A 182 -8.44 -10.03 -21.55
N MET A 183 -7.14 -10.27 -21.75
CA MET A 183 -6.23 -10.85 -20.77
C MET A 183 -4.86 -10.21 -20.90
N PRO A 184 -4.62 -9.02 -20.30
CA PRO A 184 -3.29 -8.40 -20.35
C PRO A 184 -2.24 -9.35 -19.74
N THR A 185 -1.23 -9.69 -20.57
CA THR A 185 -0.16 -10.59 -20.15
C THR A 185 0.91 -9.90 -19.32
N GLU A 186 0.90 -8.57 -19.28
CA GLU A 186 1.62 -7.76 -18.32
C GLU A 186 0.83 -6.49 -17.98
N PHE A 187 0.68 -6.21 -16.67
CA PHE A 187 0.10 -4.96 -16.19
C PHE A 187 0.58 -4.63 -14.78
N MET A 188 0.42 -3.37 -14.38
CA MET A 188 0.73 -2.88 -13.03
C MET A 188 2.18 -3.15 -12.60
N HIS A 189 3.11 -2.75 -13.45
CA HIS A 189 4.54 -2.80 -13.16
C HIS A 189 4.89 -1.93 -11.94
N ALA A 190 5.52 -2.51 -10.94
CA ALA A 190 5.77 -1.85 -9.66
C ALA A 190 6.79 -0.71 -9.74
N MET A 191 7.79 -0.83 -10.57
CA MET A 191 8.88 0.13 -10.83
C MET A 191 9.40 0.92 -9.60
N TYR A 192 10.57 0.57 -9.15
CA TYR A 192 11.46 1.36 -8.25
C TYR A 192 10.99 1.65 -6.83
N ASP A 193 9.73 1.48 -6.47
CA ASP A 193 9.26 1.94 -5.18
C ASP A 193 8.23 1.03 -4.55
N GLN A 194 8.27 -0.27 -4.86
CA GLN A 194 7.35 -1.21 -4.27
C GLN A 194 5.87 -0.77 -4.37
N GLY A 195 5.56 -0.04 -5.46
CA GLY A 195 4.20 0.37 -5.82
C GLY A 195 3.31 -0.78 -6.32
N GLY A 196 3.78 -2.01 -6.21
CA GLY A 196 3.05 -3.20 -6.62
C GLY A 196 1.69 -3.28 -5.96
N GLY A 197 0.66 -3.53 -6.76
CA GLY A 197 -0.72 -3.53 -6.31
C GLY A 197 -1.34 -2.14 -6.11
N ALA A 198 -0.61 -1.05 -6.34
CA ALA A 198 -1.16 0.29 -6.26
C ALA A 198 -2.24 0.51 -7.33
N GLY A 199 -3.46 0.88 -6.91
CA GLY A 199 -4.59 1.06 -7.81
C GLY A 199 -5.17 -0.22 -8.42
N LEU A 200 -4.68 -1.40 -8.02
CA LEU A 200 -5.13 -2.69 -8.56
C LEU A 200 -6.65 -2.85 -8.48
N ARG A 201 -7.28 -2.43 -7.39
CA ARG A 201 -8.72 -2.58 -7.19
C ARG A 201 -9.54 -1.75 -8.18
N ASP A 202 -9.05 -0.56 -8.59
CA ASP A 202 -9.71 0.26 -9.61
C ASP A 202 -9.85 -0.49 -10.93
N PHE A 203 -8.73 -1.07 -11.40
CA PHE A 203 -8.70 -1.86 -12.61
C PHE A 203 -9.58 -3.11 -12.48
N TRP A 204 -9.41 -3.84 -11.37
CA TRP A 204 -10.06 -5.12 -11.15
C TRP A 204 -11.57 -5.00 -11.07
N ASP A 205 -12.07 -4.11 -10.22
CA ASP A 205 -13.51 -3.90 -10.05
C ASP A 205 -14.19 -3.47 -11.35
N ARG A 206 -13.51 -2.62 -12.11
CA ARG A 206 -14.06 -2.15 -13.38
C ARG A 206 -14.00 -3.21 -14.47
N TRP A 207 -12.87 -3.88 -14.62
CA TRP A 207 -12.67 -4.86 -15.68
C TRP A 207 -13.50 -6.12 -15.46
N CYS A 208 -13.64 -6.57 -14.24
CA CYS A 208 -14.49 -7.73 -13.89
C CYS A 208 -15.98 -7.52 -14.20
N THR A 209 -16.44 -6.29 -14.43
CA THR A 209 -17.82 -6.06 -14.89
C THR A 209 -18.05 -6.47 -16.34
N ASN A 210 -16.98 -6.72 -17.10
CA ASN A 210 -17.06 -7.16 -18.49
C ASN A 210 -16.90 -8.68 -18.56
N PRO A 211 -17.86 -9.42 -19.15
CA PRO A 211 -17.76 -10.87 -19.32
C PRO A 211 -16.52 -11.31 -20.13
N MET A 212 -16.01 -10.47 -21.03
CA MET A 212 -14.82 -10.78 -21.83
C MET A 212 -13.50 -10.69 -21.03
N PHE A 213 -13.50 -10.07 -19.86
CA PHE A 213 -12.27 -9.98 -19.05
C PHE A 213 -11.96 -11.31 -18.41
N ALA A 214 -10.79 -11.85 -18.71
CA ALA A 214 -10.32 -13.13 -18.20
C ALA A 214 -9.22 -13.00 -17.15
N GLY A 215 -9.03 -11.81 -16.56
CA GLY A 215 -7.93 -11.55 -15.65
C GLY A 215 -6.65 -11.14 -16.37
N GLY A 216 -5.50 -11.25 -15.72
CA GLY A 216 -4.21 -10.86 -16.28
C GLY A 216 -3.05 -11.17 -15.36
N PHE A 217 -1.83 -10.79 -15.78
CA PHE A 217 -0.59 -11.10 -15.07
C PHE A 217 0.14 -9.83 -14.66
N ILE A 218 0.32 -9.62 -13.35
CA ILE A 218 1.10 -8.50 -12.81
C ILE A 218 2.58 -8.69 -13.17
N TRP A 219 3.26 -7.63 -13.53
CA TRP A 219 4.71 -7.57 -13.61
C TRP A 219 5.25 -7.03 -12.27
N VAL A 220 6.11 -7.71 -11.52
CA VAL A 220 6.64 -9.06 -11.67
C VAL A 220 6.73 -9.71 -10.26
N PHE A 221 7.01 -11.02 -10.16
CA PHE A 221 6.96 -11.78 -8.91
C PHE A 221 7.97 -11.30 -7.87
N CYS A 222 9.26 -11.17 -8.24
CA CYS A 222 10.30 -10.77 -7.29
C CYS A 222 11.28 -9.78 -7.90
N ASP A 223 11.94 -9.03 -7.04
CA ASP A 223 13.09 -8.22 -7.42
C ASP A 223 14.21 -9.11 -7.97
N GLU A 224 14.76 -8.75 -9.12
CA GLU A 224 15.76 -9.56 -9.82
C GLU A 224 17.17 -8.97 -9.69
N ALA A 225 17.71 -9.01 -8.47
CA ALA A 225 19.03 -8.48 -8.13
C ALA A 225 20.04 -9.60 -7.84
N PRO A 226 20.74 -10.14 -8.85
CA PRO A 226 21.76 -11.18 -8.66
C PRO A 226 22.97 -10.66 -7.92
N LYS A 227 23.58 -11.52 -7.13
CA LYS A 227 24.81 -11.23 -6.42
C LYS A 227 26.00 -11.13 -7.37
N ARG A 228 26.69 -10.01 -7.34
CA ARG A 228 27.87 -9.71 -8.14
C ARG A 228 29.14 -10.18 -7.44
N SER A 229 29.60 -11.38 -7.73
CA SER A 229 30.87 -11.92 -7.19
C SER A 229 32.09 -11.11 -7.61
N ASP A 230 32.03 -10.46 -8.77
CA ASP A 230 33.07 -9.58 -9.30
C ASP A 230 33.10 -8.18 -8.67
N LYS A 231 32.08 -7.84 -7.84
CA LYS A 231 31.95 -6.54 -7.15
C LYS A 231 31.80 -6.69 -5.65
N GLY A 232 32.50 -7.65 -5.04
CA GLY A 232 32.49 -7.82 -3.60
C GLY A 232 31.21 -8.42 -3.02
N GLY A 233 30.32 -8.96 -3.84
CA GLY A 233 29.08 -9.63 -3.40
C GLY A 233 27.86 -8.74 -3.25
N ILE A 234 27.92 -7.49 -3.72
CA ILE A 234 26.75 -6.61 -3.78
C ILE A 234 25.66 -7.20 -4.69
N LEU A 235 24.41 -6.83 -4.45
CA LEU A 235 23.32 -7.16 -5.36
C LEU A 235 23.30 -6.18 -6.53
N ASP A 236 23.09 -6.69 -7.74
CA ASP A 236 23.03 -5.86 -8.95
C ASP A 236 21.59 -5.41 -9.19
N SER A 237 21.33 -4.14 -8.91
CA SER A 237 20.01 -3.55 -9.10
C SER A 237 19.73 -3.18 -10.57
N ASP A 238 20.69 -3.34 -11.47
CA ASP A 238 20.61 -2.73 -12.81
C ASP A 238 20.09 -1.27 -12.73
N LYS A 239 20.80 -0.46 -11.95
CA LYS A 239 20.39 0.90 -11.56
C LYS A 239 19.14 0.86 -10.70
N SER A 240 17.98 1.09 -11.30
CA SER A 240 16.67 1.08 -10.64
C SER A 240 15.65 0.14 -11.31
N ASN A 241 16.11 -0.80 -12.14
CA ASN A 241 15.21 -1.67 -12.89
C ASN A 241 14.86 -2.96 -12.16
N ALA A 242 15.78 -3.50 -11.36
CA ALA A 242 15.58 -4.77 -10.67
C ALA A 242 14.54 -4.72 -9.53
N PRO A 243 14.35 -3.62 -8.77
CA PRO A 243 13.33 -3.54 -7.71
C PRO A 243 11.96 -3.21 -8.30
N ASP A 244 11.37 -4.15 -8.98
CA ASP A 244 10.06 -4.06 -9.62
C ASP A 244 9.14 -5.24 -9.23
N GLY A 245 9.61 -6.11 -8.35
CA GLY A 245 8.89 -7.26 -7.84
C GLY A 245 7.81 -6.93 -6.82
N VAL A 246 6.94 -7.90 -6.57
CA VAL A 246 5.98 -7.86 -5.47
C VAL A 246 6.53 -8.46 -4.17
N VAL A 247 7.68 -9.13 -4.25
CA VAL A 247 8.50 -9.58 -3.12
C VAL A 247 9.95 -9.25 -3.41
N GLY A 248 10.75 -9.10 -2.36
CA GLY A 248 12.16 -8.84 -2.46
C GLY A 248 12.97 -9.98 -3.11
N PRO A 249 14.27 -9.77 -3.40
CA PRO A 249 15.08 -10.72 -4.16
C PRO A 249 15.30 -12.05 -3.42
N ARG A 250 15.19 -12.06 -2.08
CA ARG A 250 15.23 -13.28 -1.25
C ARG A 250 13.83 -13.74 -0.80
N ARG A 251 12.77 -13.25 -1.45
CA ARG A 251 11.34 -13.49 -1.16
C ARG A 251 10.87 -12.80 0.12
N GLU A 252 11.47 -11.70 0.48
CA GLU A 252 10.99 -10.82 1.55
C GLU A 252 9.57 -10.32 1.21
N LYS A 253 8.69 -10.38 2.19
CA LYS A 253 7.31 -9.92 2.04
C LYS A 253 7.24 -8.41 2.23
N GLU A 254 6.98 -7.69 1.16
CA GLU A 254 6.90 -6.24 1.12
C GLU A 254 5.47 -5.72 1.23
N GLY A 255 5.31 -4.40 1.25
CA GLY A 255 3.98 -3.77 1.20
C GLY A 255 3.15 -4.19 -0.01
N SER A 256 3.80 -4.42 -1.16
CA SER A 256 3.21 -4.94 -2.39
C SER A 256 2.55 -6.30 -2.23
N TYR A 257 3.25 -7.23 -1.55
CA TYR A 257 2.73 -8.57 -1.23
C TYR A 257 1.40 -8.49 -0.46
N TYR A 258 1.35 -7.69 0.59
CA TYR A 258 0.15 -7.56 1.43
C TYR A 258 -0.96 -6.80 0.73
N ALA A 259 -0.61 -5.79 -0.08
CA ALA A 259 -1.58 -5.04 -0.86
C ALA A 259 -2.30 -5.93 -1.88
N ILE A 260 -1.55 -6.76 -2.62
CA ILE A 260 -2.12 -7.69 -3.59
C ILE A 260 -2.93 -8.78 -2.89
N ARG A 261 -2.39 -9.37 -1.82
CA ARG A 261 -3.08 -10.39 -1.01
C ARG A 261 -4.46 -9.91 -0.55
N ALA A 262 -4.56 -8.68 -0.08
CA ALA A 262 -5.81 -8.09 0.38
C ALA A 262 -6.78 -7.82 -0.79
N GLN A 263 -6.28 -7.23 -1.87
CA GLN A 263 -7.11 -6.85 -3.02
C GLN A 263 -7.61 -8.05 -3.84
N TRP A 264 -6.84 -9.13 -3.89
CA TRP A 264 -7.22 -10.36 -4.56
C TRP A 264 -7.72 -11.46 -3.62
N SER A 265 -7.98 -11.12 -2.35
CA SER A 265 -8.63 -12.06 -1.43
C SER A 265 -9.90 -12.62 -2.06
N PRO A 266 -10.13 -13.93 -2.04
CA PRO A 266 -11.36 -14.53 -2.54
C PRO A 266 -12.57 -14.26 -1.65
N ILE A 267 -12.37 -13.69 -0.47
CA ILE A 267 -13.40 -13.17 0.41
C ILE A 267 -13.20 -11.65 0.47
N GLN A 268 -14.16 -10.89 -0.04
CA GLN A 268 -14.11 -9.43 -0.04
C GLN A 268 -15.14 -8.85 0.91
N LEU A 269 -14.68 -8.01 1.83
CA LEU A 269 -15.57 -7.25 2.70
C LEU A 269 -15.96 -5.95 2.01
N LYS A 270 -17.26 -5.62 1.98
CA LYS A 270 -17.69 -4.28 1.59
C LYS A 270 -17.20 -3.26 2.62
N PRO A 271 -16.99 -2.00 2.23
CA PRO A 271 -16.54 -0.97 3.16
C PRO A 271 -17.35 -0.99 4.45
N LEU A 272 -16.64 -1.13 5.55
CA LEU A 272 -17.22 -1.24 6.89
C LEU A 272 -16.80 -0.03 7.73
N LEU A 273 -17.78 0.67 8.26
CA LEU A 273 -17.59 1.75 9.21
C LEU A 273 -18.24 1.36 10.55
N ILE A 274 -17.48 1.40 11.62
CA ILE A 274 -17.98 1.11 12.96
C ILE A 274 -18.62 2.37 13.51
N THR A 275 -19.94 2.51 13.31
CA THR A 275 -20.75 3.59 13.85
C THR A 275 -21.40 3.17 15.17
N ASP A 276 -22.11 4.10 15.83
CA ASP A 276 -22.89 3.77 17.04
C ASP A 276 -24.01 2.76 16.77
N HIS A 277 -24.48 2.66 15.53
CA HIS A 277 -25.50 1.71 15.08
C HIS A 277 -24.92 0.38 14.56
N PHE A 278 -23.62 0.17 14.65
CA PHE A 278 -23.03 -1.10 14.22
C PHE A 278 -23.53 -2.25 15.09
N ASP A 279 -24.15 -3.24 14.45
CA ASP A 279 -24.83 -4.38 15.08
C ASP A 279 -24.05 -5.71 14.99
N GLY A 280 -22.80 -5.67 14.54
CA GLY A 280 -21.98 -6.86 14.29
C GLY A 280 -22.20 -7.49 12.92
N SER A 281 -22.97 -6.86 12.04
CA SER A 281 -23.27 -7.35 10.70
C SER A 281 -22.50 -6.57 9.63
N PHE A 282 -22.08 -7.28 8.57
CA PHE A 282 -21.41 -6.67 7.42
C PHE A 282 -21.60 -7.52 6.16
N LEU A 283 -21.38 -6.91 5.00
CA LEU A 283 -21.53 -7.59 3.70
C LEU A 283 -20.21 -8.22 3.26
N VAL A 284 -20.32 -9.45 2.74
CA VAL A 284 -19.22 -10.25 2.25
C VAL A 284 -19.54 -10.72 0.84
N THR A 285 -18.60 -10.54 -0.09
CA THR A 285 -18.68 -11.06 -1.46
C THR A 285 -17.74 -12.25 -1.60
N ASN A 286 -18.25 -13.31 -2.22
CA ASN A 286 -17.48 -14.51 -2.54
C ASN A 286 -16.88 -14.40 -3.94
N GLU A 287 -15.56 -14.21 -4.03
CA GLU A 287 -14.80 -14.19 -5.28
C GLU A 287 -14.05 -15.51 -5.54
N TYR A 288 -14.35 -16.60 -4.82
CA TYR A 288 -13.87 -17.93 -5.18
C TYR A 288 -14.48 -18.40 -6.51
N THR A 289 -13.74 -19.26 -7.21
CA THR A 289 -14.23 -19.91 -8.43
C THR A 289 -15.17 -21.09 -8.11
N TYR A 290 -14.87 -21.88 -7.08
CA TYR A 290 -15.57 -23.16 -6.81
C TYR A 290 -16.04 -23.30 -5.35
N THR A 291 -15.55 -22.48 -4.41
CA THR A 291 -15.77 -22.69 -2.97
C THR A 291 -16.91 -21.83 -2.46
N ASN A 292 -17.90 -22.46 -1.82
CA ASN A 292 -18.94 -21.76 -1.08
C ASN A 292 -18.39 -21.29 0.28
N LEU A 293 -18.79 -20.12 0.78
CA LEU A 293 -18.23 -19.53 2.00
C LEU A 293 -18.59 -20.27 3.29
N ASP A 294 -19.60 -21.18 3.27
CA ASP A 294 -19.88 -22.07 4.40
C ASP A 294 -18.75 -23.11 4.66
N LYS A 295 -17.82 -23.27 3.71
CA LYS A 295 -16.60 -24.08 3.87
C LYS A 295 -15.44 -23.31 4.48
N CYS A 296 -15.56 -21.99 4.59
CA CYS A 296 -14.55 -21.13 5.16
C CYS A 296 -14.88 -20.80 6.63
N ARG A 297 -13.88 -20.33 7.35
CA ARG A 297 -14.03 -19.88 8.73
C ARG A 297 -13.64 -18.41 8.81
N MET A 298 -14.33 -17.65 9.63
CA MET A 298 -13.95 -16.28 9.97
C MET A 298 -14.00 -16.07 11.48
N THR A 299 -13.02 -15.35 12.00
CA THR A 299 -12.92 -14.98 13.42
C THR A 299 -12.91 -13.47 13.57
N TYR A 300 -13.28 -13.01 14.77
CA TYR A 300 -13.09 -11.63 15.18
C TYR A 300 -12.27 -11.53 16.46
N LYS A 301 -11.55 -10.42 16.61
CA LYS A 301 -10.89 -10.01 17.84
C LYS A 301 -11.16 -8.54 18.08
N ILE A 302 -11.42 -8.20 19.34
CA ILE A 302 -11.52 -6.82 19.82
C ILE A 302 -10.25 -6.53 20.61
N ARG A 303 -9.53 -5.48 20.19
CA ARG A 303 -8.26 -5.10 20.81
C ARG A 303 -8.32 -3.71 21.41
N THR A 304 -7.66 -3.55 22.54
CA THR A 304 -7.23 -2.23 23.02
C THR A 304 -5.84 -1.94 22.48
N CYS A 305 -5.52 -0.67 22.24
CA CYS A 305 -4.20 -0.22 21.82
C CYS A 305 -3.52 0.56 22.94
N GLU A 306 -2.22 0.37 23.08
CA GLU A 306 -1.41 1.10 24.06
C GLU A 306 -1.33 2.60 23.74
N THR A 307 -1.02 3.40 24.75
CA THR A 307 -0.80 4.84 24.60
C THR A 307 0.47 5.26 25.36
N PRO A 308 1.35 6.07 24.74
CA PRO A 308 2.51 6.62 25.43
C PRO A 308 2.19 7.59 26.57
N LEU A 309 0.93 8.05 26.70
CA LEU A 309 0.51 8.94 27.80
C LEU A 309 0.59 8.29 29.19
N LYS A 310 0.69 6.98 29.26
CA LYS A 310 0.85 6.24 30.52
C LYS A 310 2.33 5.86 30.71
N ASN A 311 2.81 5.98 31.93
CA ASN A 311 4.19 5.58 32.31
C ASN A 311 4.49 4.08 32.13
N ALA A 312 3.47 3.24 31.95
CA ALA A 312 3.59 1.85 31.56
C ALA A 312 2.90 1.65 30.23
N MET A 313 3.65 1.33 29.19
CA MET A 313 3.09 0.88 27.92
C MET A 313 2.40 -0.46 28.15
N GLU A 314 1.11 -0.45 28.38
CA GLU A 314 0.33 -1.68 28.33
C GLU A 314 0.30 -2.15 26.88
N SER A 315 0.86 -3.32 26.60
CA SER A 315 0.71 -3.96 25.29
C SER A 315 -0.74 -4.11 24.95
N GLY A 316 -1.13 -3.81 23.70
CA GLY A 316 -2.50 -3.93 23.25
C GLY A 316 -3.07 -5.32 23.56
N LYS A 317 -4.19 -5.37 24.28
CA LYS A 317 -4.80 -6.61 24.75
C LYS A 317 -5.97 -6.99 23.88
N VAL A 318 -6.13 -8.29 23.60
CA VAL A 318 -7.39 -8.84 23.13
C VAL A 318 -8.35 -8.89 24.33
N ILE A 319 -9.44 -8.15 24.24
CA ILE A 319 -10.47 -8.09 25.30
C ILE A 319 -11.69 -8.95 25.00
N ALA A 320 -11.88 -9.34 23.74
CA ALA A 320 -12.86 -10.31 23.31
C ALA A 320 -12.45 -10.93 21.98
N GLU A 321 -12.82 -12.18 21.75
CA GLU A 321 -12.63 -12.87 20.49
C GLU A 321 -13.73 -13.92 20.27
N GLY A 322 -13.94 -14.33 19.03
CA GLY A 322 -14.93 -15.34 18.70
C GLY A 322 -15.04 -15.59 17.20
N HIS A 323 -16.13 -16.23 16.83
CA HIS A 323 -16.40 -16.62 15.45
C HIS A 323 -17.43 -15.70 14.80
N VAL A 324 -17.23 -15.43 13.51
CA VAL A 324 -18.21 -14.78 12.64
C VAL A 324 -19.00 -15.87 11.92
N GLN A 325 -20.32 -15.75 11.90
CA GLN A 325 -21.18 -16.62 11.12
C GLN A 325 -21.10 -16.23 9.64
N LEU A 326 -20.48 -17.10 8.85
CA LEU A 326 -20.47 -17.02 7.38
C LEU A 326 -21.62 -17.86 6.85
N PRO A 327 -22.62 -17.29 6.18
CA PRO A 327 -23.66 -18.07 5.54
C PRO A 327 -23.15 -18.78 4.28
N ALA A 328 -23.96 -19.66 3.73
CA ALA A 328 -23.71 -20.23 2.41
C ALA A 328 -23.86 -19.14 1.34
N ILE A 329 -22.73 -18.60 0.90
CA ILE A 329 -22.64 -17.61 -0.18
C ILE A 329 -21.93 -18.29 -1.34
N ALA A 330 -22.63 -18.49 -2.45
CA ALA A 330 -22.06 -19.12 -3.63
C ALA A 330 -21.04 -18.21 -4.34
N PRO A 331 -20.13 -18.78 -5.17
CA PRO A 331 -19.21 -17.99 -5.98
C PRO A 331 -19.93 -16.89 -6.78
N GLY A 332 -19.39 -15.67 -6.74
CA GLY A 332 -19.95 -14.48 -7.38
C GLY A 332 -21.06 -13.77 -6.61
N GLU A 333 -21.56 -14.34 -5.52
CA GLU A 333 -22.65 -13.77 -4.73
C GLU A 333 -22.14 -12.92 -3.55
N THR A 334 -23.03 -12.03 -3.08
CA THR A 334 -22.83 -11.23 -1.86
C THR A 334 -23.88 -11.60 -0.82
N GLY A 335 -23.45 -11.79 0.42
CA GLY A 335 -24.32 -12.12 1.54
C GLY A 335 -23.93 -11.36 2.80
N LYS A 336 -24.73 -11.52 3.85
CA LYS A 336 -24.55 -10.85 5.14
C LYS A 336 -23.91 -11.80 6.14
N ALA A 337 -22.69 -11.47 6.59
CA ALA A 337 -22.04 -12.13 7.72
C ALA A 337 -22.37 -11.41 9.02
N ARG A 338 -22.26 -12.10 10.16
CA ARG A 338 -22.60 -11.56 11.46
C ARG A 338 -21.83 -12.22 12.59
N PHE A 339 -21.54 -11.43 13.63
CA PHE A 339 -21.16 -11.94 14.96
C PHE A 339 -21.93 -11.20 16.05
N THR A 340 -22.10 -11.83 17.21
CA THR A 340 -22.72 -11.19 18.35
C THR A 340 -21.73 -10.23 19.00
N LEU A 341 -22.08 -8.96 19.12
CA LEU A 341 -21.23 -7.97 19.77
C LEU A 341 -21.07 -8.34 21.26
N PRO A 342 -19.83 -8.53 21.75
CA PRO A 342 -19.61 -8.71 23.18
C PRO A 342 -19.91 -7.42 23.95
N ALA A 343 -20.28 -7.53 25.23
CA ALA A 343 -20.59 -6.37 26.11
C ALA A 343 -19.41 -5.37 26.14
N SER A 344 -18.17 -5.86 26.08
CA SER A 344 -16.94 -5.06 26.05
C SER A 344 -16.61 -4.44 24.68
N PHE A 345 -17.46 -4.59 23.66
CA PHE A 345 -17.14 -4.11 22.31
C PHE A 345 -16.68 -2.65 22.28
N ARG A 346 -17.41 -1.77 22.97
CA ARG A 346 -17.11 -0.33 23.01
C ARG A 346 -15.92 0.05 23.90
N GLU A 347 -15.37 -0.92 24.64
CA GLU A 347 -14.13 -0.73 25.39
C GLU A 347 -12.89 -0.92 24.49
N GLY A 348 -13.05 -1.61 23.34
CA GLY A 348 -11.99 -1.81 22.36
C GLY A 348 -11.67 -0.59 21.53
N ASP A 349 -10.49 -0.57 20.94
CA ASP A 349 -10.02 0.46 20.01
C ASP A 349 -10.09 -0.02 18.56
N VAL A 350 -9.87 -1.33 18.33
CA VAL A 350 -9.81 -1.94 16.99
C VAL A 350 -10.56 -3.26 16.95
N LEU A 351 -11.39 -3.44 15.91
CA LEU A 351 -11.94 -4.72 15.48
C LEU A 351 -11.03 -5.33 14.43
N GLU A 352 -10.55 -6.56 14.65
CA GLU A 352 -9.85 -7.38 13.69
C GLU A 352 -10.76 -8.50 13.21
N LEU A 353 -10.83 -8.72 11.91
CA LEU A 353 -11.50 -9.84 11.26
C LEU A 353 -10.46 -10.64 10.49
N GLU A 354 -10.47 -11.96 10.59
CA GLU A 354 -9.57 -12.84 9.86
C GLU A 354 -10.34 -14.02 9.26
N ALA A 355 -10.11 -14.23 7.96
CA ALA A 355 -10.72 -15.33 7.21
C ALA A 355 -9.70 -16.46 6.95
N PHE A 356 -10.20 -17.69 7.00
CA PHE A 356 -9.43 -18.91 6.77
C PHE A 356 -10.16 -19.78 5.75
N ASP A 357 -9.38 -20.44 4.90
CA ASP A 357 -9.90 -21.44 3.97
C ASP A 357 -10.37 -22.72 4.67
N LYS A 358 -10.83 -23.67 3.89
CA LYS A 358 -11.32 -24.96 4.39
C LYS A 358 -10.24 -25.82 5.04
N GLU A 359 -8.97 -25.62 4.70
CA GLU A 359 -7.80 -26.24 5.30
C GLU A 359 -7.32 -25.52 6.57
N GLY A 360 -7.90 -24.36 6.92
CA GLY A 360 -7.53 -23.54 8.07
C GLY A 360 -6.36 -22.60 7.81
N LYS A 361 -5.95 -22.39 6.56
CA LYS A 361 -4.92 -21.44 6.17
C LYS A 361 -5.53 -20.02 6.12
N SER A 362 -4.82 -19.04 6.68
CA SER A 362 -5.24 -17.63 6.63
C SER A 362 -5.27 -17.11 5.19
N ILE A 363 -6.41 -16.56 4.80
CA ILE A 363 -6.65 -15.96 3.49
C ILE A 363 -6.29 -14.48 3.53
N CYS A 364 -6.90 -13.76 4.47
CA CYS A 364 -6.73 -12.32 4.65
C CYS A 364 -7.23 -11.91 6.04
N ASN A 365 -6.70 -10.79 6.52
CA ASN A 365 -7.19 -10.12 7.72
C ASN A 365 -7.53 -8.65 7.40
N TRP A 366 -8.49 -8.11 8.12
CA TRP A 366 -8.94 -6.73 8.02
C TRP A 366 -9.06 -6.15 9.41
N THR A 367 -8.74 -4.87 9.54
CA THR A 367 -8.90 -4.16 10.80
C THR A 367 -9.72 -2.89 10.61
N TYR A 368 -10.57 -2.60 11.58
CA TYR A 368 -11.46 -1.45 11.57
C TYR A 368 -11.36 -0.71 12.90
N PRO A 369 -11.25 0.62 12.91
CA PRO A 369 -11.24 1.38 14.15
C PRO A 369 -12.62 1.35 14.78
N ILE A 370 -12.69 0.99 16.06
CA ILE A 370 -13.88 1.16 16.90
C ILE A 370 -13.95 2.59 17.40
N ARG A 371 -12.78 3.18 17.73
CA ARG A 371 -12.60 4.60 18.00
C ARG A 371 -11.75 5.24 16.94
N LEU A 372 -12.21 6.33 16.35
CA LEU A 372 -11.41 7.16 15.48
C LEU A 372 -10.33 7.92 16.27
N ALA A 373 -9.36 8.51 15.62
CA ALA A 373 -8.18 9.11 16.28
C ALA A 373 -8.56 10.16 17.33
N LYS A 374 -9.51 11.06 17.02
CA LYS A 374 -9.99 12.04 17.98
C LYS A 374 -10.68 11.38 19.19
N GLN A 375 -11.56 10.41 18.96
CA GLN A 375 -12.26 9.70 20.04
C GLN A 375 -11.28 8.89 20.92
N TYR A 376 -10.28 8.28 20.29
CA TYR A 376 -9.21 7.57 20.99
C TYR A 376 -8.41 8.54 21.87
N PHE A 377 -7.97 9.67 21.32
CA PHE A 377 -7.23 10.69 22.05
C PHE A 377 -8.01 11.17 23.27
N ASP A 378 -9.27 11.59 23.08
CA ASP A 378 -10.14 12.09 24.16
C ASP A 378 -10.33 11.02 25.25
N HIS A 379 -10.57 9.75 24.85
CA HIS A 379 -10.74 8.64 25.76
C HIS A 379 -9.48 8.33 26.58
N LYS A 380 -8.31 8.30 25.95
CA LYS A 380 -7.04 8.01 26.63
C LYS A 380 -6.63 9.18 27.54
N MET A 381 -6.86 10.43 27.13
CA MET A 381 -6.62 11.60 27.97
C MET A 381 -7.48 11.60 29.23
N ALA A 382 -8.77 11.25 29.12
CA ALA A 382 -9.67 11.16 30.27
C ALA A 382 -9.28 10.06 31.27
N GLN A 383 -8.68 8.97 30.78
CA GLN A 383 -8.24 7.84 31.60
C GLN A 383 -6.84 8.01 32.21
N THR A 384 -6.07 8.97 31.72
CA THR A 384 -4.69 9.18 32.19
C THR A 384 -4.72 10.13 33.38
N PRO A 385 -4.46 9.65 34.62
CA PRO A 385 -4.25 10.53 35.75
C PRO A 385 -3.02 11.37 35.44
N MET A 386 -3.21 12.64 35.20
CA MET A 386 -2.10 13.56 35.03
C MET A 386 -1.46 13.83 36.42
N THR A 387 -0.75 12.84 36.92
CA THR A 387 -0.12 12.84 38.26
C THR A 387 1.07 13.78 38.39
N LEU A 388 1.42 14.49 37.34
CA LEU A 388 2.43 15.52 37.44
C LEU A 388 1.81 16.77 38.06
N GLU A 389 2.13 17.02 39.32
CA GLU A 389 1.83 18.29 39.94
C GLU A 389 2.52 19.41 39.14
N ALA A 390 1.74 20.29 38.56
CA ALA A 390 2.29 21.52 37.97
C ALA A 390 2.70 22.42 39.13
N VAL A 391 3.97 22.74 39.20
CA VAL A 391 4.51 23.57 40.27
C VAL A 391 4.18 25.06 40.00
N GLN A 392 4.23 25.48 38.73
CA GLN A 392 3.94 26.85 38.29
C GLN A 392 3.06 26.87 37.04
N PRO A 393 2.15 27.84 36.89
CA PRO A 393 1.40 28.05 35.67
C PRO A 393 2.33 28.32 34.48
N ALA A 394 2.01 27.78 33.30
CA ALA A 394 2.74 28.11 32.08
C ALA A 394 2.56 29.59 31.72
N THR A 395 3.63 30.20 31.24
CA THR A 395 3.67 31.63 30.91
C THR A 395 3.94 31.85 29.42
N ALA A 396 3.34 32.89 28.88
CA ALA A 396 3.57 33.34 27.51
C ALA A 396 4.15 34.78 27.55
N THR A 397 5.24 35.00 26.83
CA THR A 397 5.88 36.30 26.69
C THR A 397 6.14 36.60 25.22
N GLN A 398 6.07 37.86 24.86
CA GLN A 398 6.34 38.35 23.51
C GLN A 398 7.22 39.61 23.56
N THR A 399 8.31 39.58 22.80
CA THR A 399 9.23 40.69 22.57
C THR A 399 9.30 40.98 21.08
N ALA A 400 10.10 41.97 20.69
CA ALA A 400 10.34 42.27 19.28
C ALA A 400 11.09 41.15 18.54
N THR A 401 11.85 40.33 19.25
CA THR A 401 12.75 39.33 18.66
C THR A 401 12.38 37.88 19.00
N SER A 402 11.41 37.65 19.90
CA SER A 402 11.06 36.31 20.37
C SER A 402 9.65 36.25 20.94
N ILE A 403 8.97 35.16 20.69
CA ILE A 403 7.74 34.75 21.37
C ILE A 403 8.05 33.43 22.11
N GLU A 404 7.76 33.38 23.39
CA GLU A 404 8.07 32.22 24.23
C GLU A 404 6.83 31.72 24.98
N LEU A 405 6.57 30.43 24.92
CA LEU A 405 5.68 29.69 25.82
C LEU A 405 6.52 28.83 26.72
N LYS A 406 6.35 28.93 28.04
CA LYS A 406 7.21 28.27 29.02
C LYS A 406 6.40 27.63 30.13
N SER A 407 6.69 26.35 30.42
CA SER A 407 6.30 25.63 31.63
C SER A 407 7.54 25.20 32.42
N ASP A 408 7.36 24.54 33.54
CA ASP A 408 8.51 24.01 34.32
C ASP A 408 9.36 23.00 33.54
N ARG A 409 8.81 22.33 32.54
CA ARG A 409 9.46 21.23 31.80
C ARG A 409 9.83 21.58 30.38
N VAL A 410 9.02 22.38 29.70
CA VAL A 410 9.14 22.64 28.27
C VAL A 410 9.10 24.15 28.02
N THR A 411 10.04 24.62 27.22
CA THR A 411 10.03 25.96 26.65
C THR A 411 9.97 25.87 25.13
N VAL A 412 9.05 26.58 24.52
CA VAL A 412 8.89 26.65 23.06
C VAL A 412 9.05 28.10 22.64
N THR A 413 10.00 28.37 21.74
CA THR A 413 10.29 29.70 21.20
C THR A 413 9.84 29.75 19.75
N PHE A 414 9.19 30.85 19.38
CA PHE A 414 8.73 31.12 18.02
C PHE A 414 9.42 32.39 17.49
N ASP A 415 9.67 32.38 16.18
CA ASP A 415 10.10 33.56 15.44
C ASP A 415 8.91 34.52 15.23
N PRO A 416 8.93 35.76 15.74
CA PRO A 416 7.83 36.71 15.55
C PRO A 416 7.59 37.12 14.09
N ALA A 417 8.61 37.01 13.23
CA ALA A 417 8.49 37.36 11.82
C ALA A 417 7.68 36.34 11.01
N THR A 418 7.74 35.08 11.42
CA THR A 418 7.11 33.98 10.70
C THR A 418 6.03 33.21 11.50
N GLY A 419 6.09 33.29 12.82
CA GLY A 419 5.25 32.50 13.73
C GLY A 419 5.64 31.04 13.82
N MET A 420 6.76 30.63 13.24
CA MET A 420 7.26 29.27 13.25
C MET A 420 8.03 28.97 14.53
N ILE A 421 8.05 27.68 14.92
CA ILE A 421 8.91 27.22 16.00
C ILE A 421 10.37 27.42 15.60
N SER A 422 11.12 28.14 16.40
CA SER A 422 12.56 28.35 16.23
C SER A 422 13.39 27.46 17.16
N ARG A 423 12.84 27.14 18.35
CA ARG A 423 13.55 26.35 19.36
C ARG A 423 12.61 25.66 20.34
N ILE A 424 12.95 24.46 20.75
CA ILE A 424 12.29 23.76 21.85
C ILE A 424 13.34 23.27 22.84
N ILE A 425 13.11 23.52 24.14
CA ILE A 425 13.93 22.99 25.24
C ILE A 425 13.03 22.13 26.10
N SER A 426 13.47 20.91 26.39
CA SER A 426 12.82 20.00 27.33
C SER A 426 13.83 19.44 28.33
N GLY A 427 13.54 19.55 29.62
CA GLY A 427 14.48 19.08 30.67
C GLY A 427 15.89 19.69 30.59
N GLY A 428 16.03 20.87 29.98
CA GLY A 428 17.32 21.54 29.75
C GLY A 428 18.03 21.12 28.45
N THR A 429 17.47 20.17 27.68
CA THR A 429 18.04 19.69 26.42
C THR A 429 17.24 20.26 25.24
N GLU A 430 17.93 20.64 24.17
CA GLU A 430 17.28 21.11 22.95
C GLU A 430 16.73 19.92 22.14
N VAL A 431 15.41 19.99 21.84
CA VAL A 431 14.75 19.08 20.91
C VAL A 431 14.84 19.70 19.52
N PRO A 432 15.48 19.02 18.54
CA PRO A 432 15.78 19.64 17.24
C PRO A 432 14.59 19.62 16.26
N PHE A 433 13.37 19.77 16.77
CA PHE A 433 12.13 19.88 15.99
C PHE A 433 11.75 21.36 15.86
N LYS A 434 11.78 21.88 14.64
CA LYS A 434 11.67 23.33 14.39
C LYS A 434 11.28 23.66 12.95
N ASP A 435 11.39 24.94 12.61
CA ASP A 435 11.22 25.52 11.27
C ASP A 435 9.86 25.16 10.64
N GLY A 436 8.84 25.11 11.48
CA GLY A 436 7.46 24.85 11.08
C GLY A 436 6.45 25.52 12.01
N PRO A 437 5.18 25.43 11.63
CA PRO A 437 4.60 24.69 10.51
C PRO A 437 4.76 25.42 9.16
N VAL A 438 5.19 24.69 8.16
CA VAL A 438 5.25 25.12 6.76
C VAL A 438 4.12 24.47 5.98
N ALA A 439 3.40 25.24 5.17
CA ALA A 439 2.30 24.74 4.37
C ALA A 439 2.77 23.84 3.22
N VAL A 440 2.15 22.68 3.05
CA VAL A 440 2.39 21.73 1.97
C VAL A 440 1.17 21.69 1.05
N GLY A 441 1.40 21.72 -0.26
CA GLY A 441 0.34 21.66 -1.27
C GLY A 441 -0.47 22.93 -1.44
N MET A 442 -0.11 24.00 -0.76
CA MET A 442 -0.78 25.29 -0.79
C MET A 442 0.21 26.44 -0.58
N LYS A 443 -0.15 27.63 -1.04
CA LYS A 443 0.68 28.83 -0.88
C LYS A 443 0.31 29.56 0.41
N MET A 444 1.27 29.84 1.24
CA MET A 444 1.13 30.60 2.47
C MET A 444 2.06 31.82 2.48
N ARG A 445 1.60 32.95 3.05
CA ARG A 445 2.44 34.04 3.40
C ARG A 445 2.78 33.94 4.89
N TYR A 446 4.05 33.81 5.19
CA TYR A 446 4.52 33.48 6.54
C TYR A 446 4.62 34.68 7.47
N GLU A 447 4.35 35.90 6.99
CA GLU A 447 4.24 37.08 7.85
C GLU A 447 2.87 37.13 8.53
N PRO A 448 2.78 36.94 9.87
CA PRO A 448 1.52 37.01 10.57
C PRO A 448 0.87 38.39 10.42
N THR A 449 -0.40 38.43 10.05
CA THR A 449 -1.17 39.70 10.01
C THR A 449 -1.64 40.13 11.38
N LEU A 450 -1.69 39.20 12.32
CA LEU A 450 -1.96 39.40 13.74
C LEU A 450 -1.19 38.34 14.53
N SER A 451 -0.50 38.77 15.56
CA SER A 451 0.27 37.92 16.46
C SER A 451 0.10 38.43 17.88
N TYR A 452 -0.32 37.54 18.80
CA TYR A 452 -0.47 37.87 20.20
C TYR A 452 -0.30 36.65 21.11
N VAL A 453 0.10 36.95 22.36
CA VAL A 453 0.17 35.94 23.42
C VAL A 453 -0.84 36.27 24.53
N ARG A 454 -1.25 35.22 25.23
CA ARG A 454 -2.08 35.34 26.46
C ARG A 454 -1.79 34.23 27.43
N ASN A 455 -1.93 34.53 28.71
CA ASN A 455 -1.97 33.52 29.77
C ASN A 455 -3.43 33.24 30.12
N SER A 456 -3.76 31.98 30.35
CA SER A 456 -5.10 31.53 30.70
C SER A 456 -5.03 30.40 31.74
N ASN A 457 -6.17 30.05 32.34
CA ASN A 457 -6.27 28.93 33.26
C ASN A 457 -5.98 27.58 32.60
N GLU A 458 -5.94 27.52 31.25
CA GLU A 458 -5.64 26.33 30.47
C GLU A 458 -4.17 26.28 30.02
N GLY A 459 -3.37 27.29 30.35
CA GLY A 459 -1.97 27.43 30.00
C GLY A 459 -1.63 28.68 29.22
N ALA A 460 -0.41 28.71 28.71
CA ALA A 460 0.14 29.78 27.89
C ALA A 460 -0.25 29.62 26.43
N VAL A 461 -0.74 30.68 25.78
CA VAL A 461 -1.25 30.64 24.42
C VAL A 461 -0.51 31.63 23.54
N TYR A 462 -0.15 31.22 22.34
CA TYR A 462 0.29 32.03 21.22
C TYR A 462 -0.66 31.84 20.03
N CYS A 463 -1.15 32.91 19.45
CA CYS A 463 -2.02 32.90 18.28
C CYS A 463 -1.37 33.74 17.16
N ALA A 464 -1.26 33.14 15.98
CA ALA A 464 -0.86 33.80 14.76
C ALA A 464 -1.94 33.65 13.69
N LYS A 465 -2.30 34.81 13.04
CA LYS A 465 -3.20 34.82 11.88
C LYS A 465 -2.41 35.15 10.64
N TYR A 466 -2.74 34.50 9.54
CA TYR A 466 -2.00 34.66 8.29
C TYR A 466 -2.93 35.06 7.13
N LYS A 467 -2.32 35.37 5.99
CA LYS A 467 -3.01 35.45 4.68
C LYS A 467 -2.59 34.25 3.81
N GLY A 468 -3.53 33.72 3.08
CA GLY A 468 -3.27 32.58 2.20
C GLY A 468 -3.74 31.25 2.77
N ALA A 469 -2.88 30.24 2.74
CA ALA A 469 -3.24 28.87 3.07
C ALA A 469 -3.67 28.62 4.52
N ALA A 470 -3.10 29.31 5.47
CA ALA A 470 -3.55 29.24 6.86
C ALA A 470 -4.32 30.52 7.23
N ASP A 471 -5.44 30.38 7.91
CA ASP A 471 -6.14 31.50 8.54
C ASP A 471 -5.55 31.80 9.92
N SER A 472 -5.43 30.75 10.73
CA SER A 472 -4.85 30.87 12.06
C SER A 472 -4.15 29.60 12.50
N ILE A 473 -3.11 29.78 13.29
CA ILE A 473 -2.44 28.70 14.01
C ILE A 473 -2.37 29.12 15.47
N VAL A 474 -2.99 28.33 16.33
CA VAL A 474 -3.04 28.57 17.77
C VAL A 474 -2.22 27.53 18.47
N TRP A 475 -1.24 27.97 19.22
CA TRP A 475 -0.41 27.15 20.09
C TRP A 475 -0.80 27.33 21.54
N ARG A 476 -0.90 26.25 22.29
CA ARG A 476 -1.19 26.28 23.72
C ARG A 476 -0.31 25.30 24.47
N LEU A 477 0.55 25.83 25.33
CA LEU A 477 1.38 25.05 26.24
C LEU A 477 0.67 24.96 27.60
N THR A 478 0.33 23.76 28.02
CA THR A 478 -0.29 23.54 29.33
C THR A 478 0.76 23.65 30.46
N ASP A 479 0.29 23.87 31.69
CA ASP A 479 1.16 23.86 32.89
C ASP A 479 1.95 22.56 33.03
N LYS A 480 1.42 21.46 32.50
CA LYS A 480 2.05 20.13 32.49
C LYS A 480 3.06 19.93 31.33
N GLY A 481 3.30 20.92 30.49
CA GLY A 481 4.26 20.87 29.41
C GLY A 481 3.78 20.17 28.13
N LEU A 482 2.46 19.98 27.95
CA LEU A 482 1.90 19.48 26.69
C LEU A 482 1.64 20.66 25.75
N LEU A 483 2.15 20.58 24.51
CA LEU A 483 1.98 21.60 23.49
C LEU A 483 0.88 21.20 22.51
N TYR A 484 -0.19 21.97 22.47
CA TYR A 484 -1.28 21.82 21.51
C TYR A 484 -1.09 22.76 20.33
N MET A 485 -1.40 22.29 19.14
CA MET A 485 -1.49 23.08 17.91
C MET A 485 -2.89 22.91 17.31
N ASP A 486 -3.59 24.01 17.10
CA ASP A 486 -4.86 24.04 16.41
C ASP A 486 -4.70 24.97 15.18
N ALA A 487 -4.63 24.38 13.98
CA ALA A 487 -4.47 25.10 12.74
C ALA A 487 -5.77 25.04 11.92
N ILE A 488 -6.19 26.19 11.40
CA ILE A 488 -7.28 26.31 10.43
C ILE A 488 -6.64 26.67 9.09
N LEU A 489 -6.83 25.79 8.12
CA LEU A 489 -6.25 25.90 6.79
C LEU A 489 -7.36 26.12 5.76
N LEU A 490 -7.14 27.01 4.79
CA LEU A 490 -8.03 27.24 3.66
C LEU A 490 -9.48 27.58 4.07
N ASN A 491 -9.67 28.31 5.16
CA ASN A 491 -11.01 28.58 5.66
C ASN A 491 -11.74 29.67 4.85
N ARG A 492 -11.02 30.52 4.11
CA ARG A 492 -11.58 31.59 3.29
C ARG A 492 -10.77 31.81 2.03
N ALA A 493 -11.48 32.00 0.93
CA ALA A 493 -10.93 32.70 -0.19
C ALA A 493 -10.62 34.15 0.24
N SER A 494 -9.38 34.58 0.13
CA SER A 494 -8.98 35.91 0.50
C SER A 494 -9.42 36.90 -0.59
N GLY A 495 -10.58 37.47 -0.44
CA GLY A 495 -10.95 38.71 -1.05
C GLY A 495 -11.62 38.69 -2.40
N GLY A 496 -12.88 38.97 -2.43
CA GLY A 496 -13.63 39.48 -3.56
C GLY A 496 -14.56 38.45 -4.18
N GLY A 497 -15.83 38.57 -3.92
CA GLY A 497 -16.89 37.67 -4.35
C GLY A 497 -16.99 37.45 -5.85
N GLY A 498 -16.28 36.45 -6.35
CA GLY A 498 -16.38 35.96 -7.70
C GLY A 498 -16.17 34.43 -7.74
N PHE A 499 -16.61 33.79 -8.79
CA PHE A 499 -16.39 32.38 -9.06
C PHE A 499 -14.89 32.02 -9.19
N ASP A 500 -14.03 33.01 -9.26
CA ASP A 500 -12.57 32.91 -9.39
C ASP A 500 -11.81 32.92 -8.04
N ASP A 501 -12.51 32.92 -6.92
CA ASP A 501 -11.91 32.67 -5.61
C ASP A 501 -11.49 31.22 -5.42
N ALA A 502 -11.20 30.67 -6.52
CA ALA A 502 -10.70 29.34 -6.65
C ALA A 502 -9.27 29.23 -6.14
N PHE A 503 -9.09 29.30 -4.85
CA PHE A 503 -8.04 28.51 -4.24
C PHE A 503 -8.06 27.04 -4.73
N MET A 504 -8.93 26.72 -5.86
CA MET A 504 -9.64 25.69 -5.30
C MET A 504 -10.11 24.65 -6.21
N ASP A 505 -9.83 24.67 -7.44
CA ASP A 505 -9.82 23.57 -8.37
C ASP A 505 -8.37 23.17 -8.70
N SER A 506 -7.44 23.35 -7.78
CA SER A 506 -6.08 22.86 -7.98
C SER A 506 -5.98 21.37 -7.60
N LYS A 507 -5.38 20.60 -8.47
CA LYS A 507 -4.98 19.23 -8.17
C LYS A 507 -3.95 19.27 -7.04
N VAL A 508 -4.27 18.63 -5.92
CA VAL A 508 -3.39 18.59 -4.75
C VAL A 508 -2.80 17.20 -4.61
N PHE A 509 -1.48 17.14 -4.55
CA PHE A 509 -0.74 15.89 -4.36
C PHE A 509 -0.42 15.65 -2.89
N ASN A 510 -0.03 16.68 -2.16
CA ASN A 510 0.16 16.68 -0.72
C ASN A 510 -0.59 17.86 -0.15
N LEU A 511 -1.20 17.72 1.02
CA LEU A 511 -1.91 18.81 1.67
C LEU A 511 -1.75 18.74 3.18
N GLY A 512 -1.17 19.75 3.79
CA GLY A 512 -1.03 19.83 5.24
C GLY A 512 0.10 20.74 5.71
N LEU A 513 0.77 20.33 6.77
CA LEU A 513 1.84 21.08 7.40
C LEU A 513 3.08 20.19 7.59
N THR A 514 4.27 20.80 7.47
CA THR A 514 5.55 20.12 7.65
C THR A 514 6.47 20.88 8.60
N PHE A 515 7.45 20.17 9.15
CA PHE A 515 8.46 20.64 10.10
C PHE A 515 9.82 20.06 9.74
N SER A 516 10.89 20.72 10.21
CA SER A 516 12.26 20.22 10.12
C SER A 516 12.62 19.39 11.34
N TYR A 517 13.27 18.26 11.11
CA TYR A 517 13.86 17.39 12.12
C TYR A 517 15.07 16.67 11.53
N PRO A 518 16.30 16.82 12.08
CA PRO A 518 17.48 16.21 11.50
C PRO A 518 17.38 14.68 11.51
N GLU A 519 17.37 14.08 10.34
CA GLU A 519 17.21 12.63 10.15
C GLU A 519 18.22 11.80 10.95
N LYS A 520 19.46 12.26 11.07
CA LYS A 520 20.53 11.64 11.84
C LYS A 520 20.23 11.46 13.34
N ASN A 521 19.23 12.17 13.87
CA ASN A 521 18.83 12.09 15.27
C ASN A 521 17.73 11.05 15.50
N CYS A 522 17.18 10.46 14.43
CA CYS A 522 16.13 9.47 14.51
C CYS A 522 16.72 8.07 14.57
N SER A 523 16.47 7.35 15.66
CA SER A 523 16.88 5.93 15.82
C SER A 523 15.75 4.96 15.51
N GLY A 524 14.50 5.42 15.49
CA GLY A 524 13.33 4.59 15.22
C GLY A 524 12.03 5.36 15.33
N MET A 525 10.95 4.63 15.15
CA MET A 525 9.60 5.16 15.27
C MET A 525 8.65 4.10 15.82
N LYS A 526 7.82 4.51 16.79
CA LYS A 526 6.66 3.74 17.23
C LYS A 526 5.40 4.53 16.94
N TRP A 527 4.38 3.90 16.36
CA TRP A 527 3.12 4.61 16.06
C TRP A 527 1.90 3.73 16.17
N MET A 528 0.77 4.33 16.45
CA MET A 528 -0.54 3.74 16.27
C MET A 528 -1.18 4.35 15.01
N GLY A 529 -1.63 3.49 14.15
CA GLY A 529 -2.23 3.83 12.86
C GLY A 529 -2.25 2.61 11.94
N ARG A 530 -2.35 2.84 10.63
CA ARG A 530 -2.17 1.77 9.66
C ARG A 530 -0.68 1.49 9.46
N GLY A 531 -0.33 0.21 9.43
CA GLY A 531 1.04 -0.25 9.26
C GLY A 531 1.11 -1.76 8.95
N PRO A 532 2.31 -2.35 9.04
CA PRO A 532 3.62 -1.71 9.28
C PRO A 532 4.27 -1.07 8.06
N TYR A 533 3.62 -1.15 6.88
CA TYR A 533 4.15 -0.72 5.60
C TYR A 533 3.80 0.72 5.30
N ARG A 534 4.68 1.43 4.59
CA ARG A 534 4.36 2.74 4.04
C ARG A 534 3.21 2.63 3.03
N VAL A 535 2.51 3.71 2.82
CA VAL A 535 1.34 3.77 1.95
C VAL A 535 1.48 4.83 0.87
N TRP A 536 0.67 4.68 -0.17
CA TRP A 536 0.35 5.69 -1.17
C TRP A 536 -1.16 5.84 -1.23
N LYS A 537 -1.66 6.95 -1.75
CA LYS A 537 -3.10 7.18 -1.86
C LYS A 537 -3.85 5.99 -2.50
N ASN A 538 -3.25 5.40 -3.52
CA ASN A 538 -3.78 4.26 -4.26
C ASN A 538 -3.24 2.89 -3.77
N ARG A 539 -2.50 2.85 -2.65
CA ARG A 539 -2.00 1.61 -2.02
C ARG A 539 -2.10 1.67 -0.50
N ILE A 540 -3.31 1.69 0.01
CA ILE A 540 -3.60 1.54 1.45
C ILE A 540 -3.94 0.09 1.80
N PRO A 541 -4.59 -0.72 0.94
CA PRO A 541 -4.89 -2.12 1.24
C PRO A 541 -3.64 -2.92 1.64
N GLY A 542 -3.82 -3.89 2.54
CA GLY A 542 -2.72 -4.69 3.10
C GLY A 542 -2.13 -4.12 4.38
N THR A 543 -2.39 -2.84 4.71
CA THR A 543 -2.06 -2.28 6.02
C THR A 543 -3.19 -2.46 7.01
N ASN A 544 -2.84 -2.61 8.28
CA ASN A 544 -3.79 -2.85 9.36
C ASN A 544 -3.65 -1.81 10.47
N TYR A 545 -4.75 -1.50 11.16
CA TYR A 545 -4.70 -0.71 12.38
C TYR A 545 -4.04 -1.48 13.50
N GLY A 546 -3.09 -0.86 14.16
CA GLY A 546 -2.35 -1.43 15.27
C GLY A 546 -1.31 -0.47 15.81
N VAL A 547 -0.52 -0.96 16.76
CA VAL A 547 0.68 -0.29 17.23
C VAL A 547 1.88 -0.98 16.60
N TRP A 548 2.70 -0.20 15.93
CA TRP A 548 3.83 -0.65 15.12
C TRP A 548 5.11 -0.02 15.62
N HIS A 549 6.23 -0.72 15.45
CA HIS A 549 7.56 -0.23 15.74
C HIS A 549 8.51 -0.56 14.59
N LYS A 550 9.39 0.37 14.26
CA LYS A 550 10.50 0.19 13.32
C LYS A 550 11.75 0.89 13.82
N GLU A 551 12.86 0.20 13.76
CA GLU A 551 14.17 0.84 13.80
C GLU A 551 14.37 1.65 12.52
N TYR A 552 15.09 2.76 12.64
CA TYR A 552 15.44 3.58 11.48
C TYR A 552 16.22 2.76 10.46
N ASN A 553 15.82 2.86 9.20
CA ASN A 553 16.62 2.40 8.08
C ASN A 553 16.56 3.41 6.94
N ASN A 554 17.66 3.50 6.20
CA ASN A 554 17.78 4.38 5.03
C ASN A 554 17.64 3.56 3.74
N THR A 555 16.70 2.64 3.71
CA THR A 555 16.49 1.76 2.58
C THR A 555 15.74 2.51 1.50
N ILE A 556 16.27 2.44 0.30
CA ILE A 556 15.67 3.03 -0.87
C ILE A 556 15.56 1.94 -1.91
N THR A 557 14.37 1.75 -2.39
CA THR A 557 14.13 0.83 -3.48
C THR A 557 14.95 1.27 -4.71
N GLY A 558 15.85 0.43 -5.18
CA GLY A 558 16.66 0.62 -6.38
C GLY A 558 18.00 1.31 -6.19
N GLU A 559 18.39 1.75 -4.99
CA GLU A 559 19.67 2.42 -4.75
C GLU A 559 20.76 1.48 -4.26
N SER A 560 20.52 0.77 -3.17
CA SER A 560 21.48 -0.14 -2.58
C SER A 560 20.78 -1.33 -1.98
N PHE A 561 21.16 -2.51 -2.41
CA PHE A 561 20.66 -3.76 -1.85
C PHE A 561 21.49 -4.30 -0.70
N GLU A 562 22.65 -3.71 -0.42
CA GLU A 562 23.48 -4.14 0.70
C GLU A 562 22.78 -3.92 2.05
N ASN A 563 21.99 -2.84 2.13
CA ASN A 563 21.27 -2.41 3.33
C ASN A 563 19.75 -2.45 3.12
N LEU A 564 19.27 -3.28 2.20
CA LEU A 564 17.85 -3.38 1.92
C LEU A 564 17.13 -4.08 3.08
N VAL A 565 16.26 -3.37 3.76
CA VAL A 565 15.48 -3.84 4.90
C VAL A 565 13.99 -3.58 4.64
N TYR A 566 13.19 -4.61 4.76
CA TYR A 566 11.74 -4.52 4.61
C TYR A 566 11.06 -4.63 5.99
N PRO A 567 9.99 -3.84 6.21
CA PRO A 567 9.48 -2.77 5.39
C PRO A 567 10.28 -1.47 5.56
N GLU A 568 10.21 -0.59 4.58
CA GLU A 568 10.94 0.68 4.57
C GLU A 568 10.43 1.61 5.67
N PHE A 569 11.35 2.46 6.17
CA PHE A 569 11.08 3.42 7.24
C PHE A 569 10.48 4.73 6.68
N LYS A 570 11.12 5.30 5.66
CA LYS A 570 10.78 6.61 5.11
C LYS A 570 9.52 6.58 4.25
N GLY A 571 8.75 7.65 4.26
CA GLY A 571 7.56 7.84 3.44
C GLY A 571 6.29 8.08 4.24
N TYR A 572 5.13 7.69 3.68
CA TYR A 572 3.82 7.98 4.26
C TYR A 572 3.28 6.82 5.08
N HIS A 573 2.65 7.14 6.23
CA HIS A 573 1.90 6.22 7.08
C HIS A 573 0.47 6.73 7.24
N ALA A 574 -0.53 5.87 7.12
CA ALA A 574 -1.92 6.30 7.10
C ALA A 574 -2.60 6.26 8.47
N ASN A 575 -3.57 7.16 8.66
CA ASN A 575 -4.47 7.18 9.81
C ASN A 575 -3.72 7.20 11.15
N MET A 576 -2.77 8.13 11.31
CA MET A 576 -2.01 8.28 12.53
C MET A 576 -2.92 8.68 13.71
N TYR A 577 -2.82 7.95 14.80
CA TYR A 577 -3.38 8.29 16.12
C TYR A 577 -2.33 8.99 16.98
N TRP A 578 -1.16 8.40 17.07
CA TRP A 578 0.02 8.97 17.67
C TRP A 578 1.27 8.36 17.03
N ALA A 579 2.37 9.11 17.09
CA ALA A 579 3.68 8.65 16.67
C ALA A 579 4.74 9.16 17.66
N THR A 580 5.60 8.26 18.12
CA THR A 580 6.80 8.59 18.88
C THR A 580 8.00 8.49 17.94
N LEU A 581 8.70 9.59 17.75
CA LEU A 581 10.02 9.56 17.12
C LEU A 581 11.05 9.24 18.17
N GLU A 582 11.78 8.14 17.97
CA GLU A 582 12.79 7.65 18.86
C GLU A 582 14.13 8.33 18.57
N SER A 583 14.83 8.69 19.60
CA SER A 583 16.13 9.34 19.56
C SER A 583 16.89 9.00 20.86
N ASP A 584 18.21 8.90 20.77
CA ASP A 584 19.04 8.61 21.95
C ASP A 584 18.99 9.72 23.01
N THR A 585 18.64 10.93 22.62
CA THR A 585 18.70 12.10 23.50
C THR A 585 17.35 12.75 23.77
N THR A 586 16.50 12.86 22.77
CA THR A 586 15.28 13.68 22.82
C THR A 586 14.10 13.03 22.09
N PRO A 587 13.66 11.83 22.50
CA PRO A 587 12.46 11.24 21.94
C PRO A 587 11.26 12.11 22.28
N PHE A 588 10.25 12.15 21.38
CA PHE A 588 9.00 12.87 21.62
C PHE A 588 7.83 12.22 20.90
N THR A 589 6.62 12.50 21.38
CA THR A 589 5.41 11.91 20.85
C THR A 589 4.47 12.98 20.29
N ILE A 590 3.88 12.69 19.16
CA ILE A 590 2.86 13.52 18.51
C ILE A 590 1.54 12.75 18.50
N TYR A 591 0.45 13.40 18.90
CA TYR A 591 -0.91 12.85 18.87
C TYR A 591 -1.75 13.60 17.85
N SER A 592 -2.46 12.87 17.03
CA SER A 592 -3.51 13.44 16.18
C SER A 592 -4.79 13.65 17.00
N ARG A 593 -5.40 14.81 16.82
CA ARG A 593 -6.75 15.13 17.31
C ARG A 593 -7.72 15.28 16.14
N ASN A 594 -7.33 14.81 14.96
CA ASN A 594 -8.15 14.68 13.76
C ASN A 594 -8.16 13.22 13.30
N ASP A 595 -9.22 12.85 12.62
CA ASP A 595 -9.33 11.56 11.97
C ASP A 595 -8.67 11.61 10.59
N GLY A 596 -8.09 10.47 10.15
CA GLY A 596 -7.61 10.30 8.78
C GLY A 596 -6.29 10.99 8.43
N ILE A 597 -5.52 11.47 9.40
CA ILE A 597 -4.23 12.13 9.13
C ILE A 597 -3.20 11.13 8.59
N PHE A 598 -2.54 11.50 7.51
CA PHE A 598 -1.33 10.85 7.03
C PHE A 598 -0.10 11.46 7.70
N PHE A 599 0.82 10.61 8.10
CA PHE A 599 2.06 10.97 8.73
C PHE A 599 3.21 10.70 7.77
N HIS A 600 3.96 11.72 7.39
CA HIS A 600 5.16 11.59 6.56
C HIS A 600 6.41 11.69 7.43
N VAL A 601 7.31 10.75 7.25
CA VAL A 601 8.59 10.67 7.94
C VAL A 601 9.69 10.56 6.91
N PHE A 602 10.47 11.56 6.76
CA PHE A 602 11.60 11.72 5.84
C PHE A 602 11.30 11.36 4.38
N THR A 603 12.02 11.99 3.50
CA THR A 603 11.92 11.72 2.06
C THR A 603 12.90 10.61 1.68
N PRO A 604 12.45 9.51 1.06
CA PRO A 604 13.36 8.54 0.47
C PRO A 604 14.22 9.20 -0.59
N GLU A 605 15.50 8.81 -0.66
CA GLU A 605 16.37 9.26 -1.74
C GLU A 605 15.89 8.70 -3.08
N GLU A 606 16.06 9.48 -4.14
CA GLU A 606 15.73 9.01 -5.48
C GLU A 606 16.79 8.04 -6.02
N PRO A 607 16.37 6.92 -6.65
CA PRO A 607 17.31 6.00 -7.29
C PRO A 607 18.13 6.68 -8.39
N LYS A 608 19.42 6.46 -8.40
CA LYS A 608 20.30 6.99 -9.45
C LYS A 608 20.09 6.26 -10.77
N GLY A 609 20.00 7.05 -11.86
CA GLY A 609 19.89 6.50 -13.21
C GLY A 609 18.60 5.76 -13.50
N ARG A 610 17.52 6.07 -12.79
CA ARG A 610 16.20 5.50 -13.07
C ARG A 610 15.74 5.83 -14.49
N VAL A 611 15.04 4.90 -15.11
CA VAL A 611 14.56 5.03 -16.49
C VAL A 611 13.31 5.91 -16.59
N LYS A 612 12.43 5.86 -15.57
CA LYS A 612 11.16 6.58 -15.57
C LYS A 612 10.90 7.20 -14.21
N ASP A 613 10.24 8.36 -14.23
CA ASP A 613 9.77 9.02 -13.02
C ASP A 613 8.46 8.38 -12.55
N THR A 614 8.54 7.58 -11.49
CA THR A 614 7.37 6.93 -10.91
C THR A 614 7.08 7.45 -9.52
N MET A 615 8.09 7.97 -8.82
CA MET A 615 7.92 8.54 -7.49
C MET A 615 7.31 9.93 -7.57
N PRO A 616 6.22 10.18 -6.84
CA PRO A 616 5.68 11.53 -6.69
C PRO A 616 6.61 12.38 -5.82
N LYS A 617 6.46 13.69 -5.92
CA LYS A 617 7.19 14.62 -5.04
C LYS A 617 6.71 14.49 -3.59
N PHE A 618 7.65 14.34 -2.68
CA PHE A 618 7.43 14.39 -1.25
C PHE A 618 7.38 15.86 -0.76
N PRO A 619 6.86 16.10 0.47
CA PRO A 619 7.02 17.39 1.15
C PRO A 619 8.50 17.78 1.30
N GLU A 620 8.79 19.07 1.26
CA GLU A 620 10.17 19.56 1.41
C GLU A 620 10.71 19.41 2.84
N GLY A 621 9.82 19.33 3.85
CA GLY A 621 10.23 19.15 5.26
C GLY A 621 10.38 17.67 5.62
N ASP A 622 10.90 17.44 6.82
CA ASP A 622 11.27 16.09 7.30
C ASP A 622 10.11 15.33 7.91
N ILE A 623 9.25 16.01 8.66
CA ILE A 623 8.10 15.46 9.37
C ILE A 623 6.85 16.23 8.98
N SER A 624 5.87 15.52 8.40
CA SER A 624 4.66 16.18 7.91
C SER A 624 3.38 15.50 8.41
N PHE A 625 2.35 16.31 8.60
CA PHE A 625 0.99 15.89 8.96
C PHE A 625 0.08 16.34 7.85
N LEU A 626 -0.51 15.37 7.14
CA LEU A 626 -1.16 15.62 5.87
C LEU A 626 -2.61 15.14 5.87
N LEU A 627 -3.46 15.91 5.23
CA LEU A 627 -4.87 15.60 4.99
C LEU A 627 -5.06 14.82 3.67
N ASP A 628 -4.10 14.93 2.76
CA ASP A 628 -4.04 14.14 1.52
C ASP A 628 -2.59 13.88 1.12
N ILE A 629 -2.37 12.75 0.44
CA ILE A 629 -1.06 12.30 -0.05
C ILE A 629 -1.15 11.90 -1.52
N PRO A 630 -0.02 11.85 -2.25
CA PRO A 630 -0.03 11.46 -3.64
C PRO A 630 -0.27 9.96 -3.84
N ALA A 631 -0.74 9.62 -5.04
CA ALA A 631 -0.69 8.27 -5.57
C ALA A 631 0.68 7.98 -6.20
N ILE A 632 1.06 6.70 -6.26
CA ILE A 632 2.23 6.25 -6.98
C ILE A 632 1.88 5.77 -8.38
N CYS A 633 2.75 6.02 -9.34
CA CYS A 633 2.63 5.50 -10.69
C CYS A 633 2.92 3.99 -10.74
N SER A 634 2.33 3.32 -11.72
CA SER A 634 2.58 1.92 -12.02
C SER A 634 2.93 1.78 -13.51
N PHE A 635 4.16 2.00 -13.91
CA PHE A 635 4.63 2.11 -15.29
C PHE A 635 3.95 3.21 -16.14
N LYS A 636 2.68 3.49 -15.87
CA LYS A 636 1.89 4.53 -16.51
C LYS A 636 1.73 5.74 -15.58
N PRO A 637 1.71 6.97 -16.12
CA PRO A 637 1.48 8.15 -15.32
C PRO A 637 0.11 8.13 -14.63
N ILE A 638 -0.03 8.91 -13.57
CA ILE A 638 -1.24 8.93 -12.73
C ILE A 638 -2.52 9.19 -13.54
N GLU A 639 -2.45 10.04 -14.56
CA GLU A 639 -3.57 10.37 -15.44
C GLU A 639 -4.10 9.16 -16.22
N GLN A 640 -3.30 8.12 -16.36
CA GLN A 640 -3.66 6.87 -17.03
C GLN A 640 -4.08 5.76 -16.07
N GLN A 641 -4.08 6.05 -14.76
CA GLN A 641 -4.52 5.15 -13.70
C GLN A 641 -6.01 5.33 -13.41
N GLY A 642 -6.53 4.50 -12.50
CA GLY A 642 -7.92 4.55 -12.08
C GLY A 642 -8.26 5.71 -11.13
N PRO A 643 -9.53 5.81 -10.72
CA PRO A 643 -10.04 6.93 -9.91
C PRO A 643 -9.29 7.15 -8.59
N ASN A 644 -8.92 6.08 -7.88
CA ASN A 644 -8.21 6.19 -6.60
C ASN A 644 -6.77 6.69 -6.73
N SER A 645 -6.23 6.73 -7.94
CA SER A 645 -4.90 7.28 -8.23
C SER A 645 -4.93 8.77 -8.57
N GLN A 646 -6.11 9.34 -8.81
CA GLN A 646 -6.20 10.74 -9.21
C GLN A 646 -5.97 11.68 -8.03
N PRO A 647 -5.30 12.83 -8.25
CA PRO A 647 -5.11 13.83 -7.21
C PRO A 647 -6.47 14.34 -6.73
N GLY A 648 -6.55 14.61 -5.42
CA GLY A 648 -7.72 15.23 -4.83
C GLY A 648 -7.93 16.65 -5.35
N ASN A 649 -9.18 17.04 -5.51
CA ASN A 649 -9.55 18.43 -5.70
C ASN A 649 -10.11 18.96 -4.37
N ILE A 650 -9.50 20.04 -3.88
CA ILE A 650 -10.02 20.74 -2.72
C ILE A 650 -10.78 21.95 -3.21
N ARG A 651 -12.05 22.02 -2.82
CA ARG A 651 -12.90 23.16 -3.09
C ARG A 651 -13.45 23.69 -1.77
N ILE A 652 -12.99 24.87 -1.36
CA ILE A 652 -13.46 25.57 -0.19
C ILE A 652 -14.23 26.81 -0.65
N LYS A 653 -15.45 26.98 -0.19
CA LYS A 653 -16.31 28.11 -0.50
C LYS A 653 -16.19 29.18 0.58
N SER A 654 -16.51 30.40 0.21
CA SER A 654 -16.66 31.48 1.21
C SER A 654 -17.70 31.07 2.27
N GLY A 655 -17.30 31.19 3.54
CA GLY A 655 -18.13 30.76 4.68
C GLY A 655 -17.88 29.33 5.16
N ASP A 656 -17.07 28.53 4.47
CA ASP A 656 -16.65 27.22 4.96
C ASP A 656 -15.75 27.39 6.21
N GLU A 657 -15.84 26.43 7.13
CA GLU A 657 -15.04 26.45 8.37
C GLU A 657 -13.54 26.20 8.11
N GLY A 658 -13.18 25.80 6.88
CA GLY A 658 -11.84 25.42 6.49
C GLY A 658 -11.50 23.97 6.85
N LEU A 659 -10.23 23.64 6.68
CA LEU A 659 -9.67 22.35 7.07
C LEU A 659 -8.93 22.50 8.39
N HIS A 660 -9.22 21.63 9.32
CA HIS A 660 -8.59 21.65 10.64
C HIS A 660 -7.46 20.64 10.71
N LEU A 661 -6.32 21.06 11.25
CA LEU A 661 -5.22 20.20 11.61
C LEU A 661 -4.85 20.45 13.07
N ASN A 662 -5.25 19.52 13.93
CA ASN A 662 -5.14 19.66 15.38
C ASN A 662 -4.23 18.56 15.92
N LEU A 663 -3.12 18.95 16.52
CA LEU A 663 -2.11 18.06 17.06
C LEU A 663 -1.83 18.36 18.53
N MET A 664 -1.28 17.40 19.23
CA MET A 664 -0.64 17.60 20.53
C MET A 664 0.76 16.98 20.51
N PHE A 665 1.73 17.74 20.97
CA PHE A 665 3.12 17.32 21.10
C PHE A 665 3.46 17.12 22.57
N ASP A 666 4.06 15.99 22.87
CA ASP A 666 4.63 15.68 24.18
C ASP A 666 6.15 15.60 24.05
N PHE A 667 6.81 16.69 24.39
CA PHE A 667 8.28 16.81 24.41
C PHE A 667 8.86 16.52 25.79
N ARG A 668 8.06 16.20 26.78
CA ARG A 668 8.52 15.92 28.14
C ARG A 668 9.40 14.68 28.17
N GLN A 669 10.50 14.77 28.87
CA GLN A 669 11.43 13.66 29.14
C GLN A 669 11.27 13.12 30.55
#